data_b1761b64e5a81827c3634de9cdfab2cf
#
_entry.id   b1761b64e5a81827c3634de9cdfab2cf
#
_cell.length_a   1.000
_cell.length_b   1.000
_cell.length_c   1.000
_cell.angle_alpha   90.00
_cell.angle_beta   90.00
_cell.angle_gamma   90.00
#
_symmetry.space_group_name_H-M   'P 1'
#
loop_
_entity.id
_entity.type
_entity.pdbx_description
1 polymer ?
#
loop_
_entity_poly.entity_id
_entity_poly.type
_entity_poly.pdbx_seq_one_letter_code
_entity_poly.pdbx_strand_id
1 'polypeptide(L)'
;MKRALGRPLACLMFLVTLLDADRFLSQNTASQFLSRHRRANTMFEESKKGNLERECIEELCNKEEAREIFENQPETEYFYPRYVGCLGSHRVGINNQNSDSNIPSDLRTCVKGEKPHLRIWPISTNNSQDPFPNPKAQGSYPLIPRGEPQHTKLILKSISYKEVRMFENLLKCVYLADIDECSDPDFPAGCNQKCLNIPGSFHCMCEDGYFLNDNIHCVDVNECLLFPSICEKPAKCVNAPGMYECQCPLGFKYTSTSRTCDDVDECELGLCDDMCHNTIGSFTCHCDGRAGLRLAADERRCESIPVCVELNDYKHPEMLFLGEQFAGLPVIYLRFRLPESTKFAAEFDFRTFDPEGVVLYAESSQGSWFMLGLREGRIEVQFKNQHTSKVTSGGKAINDGQWHVISVDELKNSISVKISKEAVMSINSPESLFTSVNGKLETKFYIAGLPNRTENIIKPINPRLDGCIRGWNLMNQGASGVKEVIQEKKSKHCFVHVERGSFFSGAGLAHFNVDYRDSGSWNVDLKMNIRPSSSTGVLFALVYNNTIPLSVAVLTKEEEDANLQVFLDGVSVATLDSLMLCYPDRLTVHLNVTPTELQISANSSTVSYMTSDALQEALELLNRTMQNPVNTYVGGIPDDIPLPLTPVSAFYHGCMDITVNDRQLDFDEALSKHNSIKSHSCPPVSQTHRDVLHFPRE
;
A
#
# COMPACT_ATOMS: atom_id res chain seq x y z
N MET A 1 56.21 -27.36 -27.00
CA MET A 1 55.31 -26.27 -26.59
C MET A 1 54.61 -26.63 -25.28
N LYS A 2 55.27 -26.35 -24.20
CA LYS A 2 54.76 -26.47 -22.83
C LYS A 2 54.80 -25.08 -22.21
N ARG A 3 53.68 -24.57 -21.67
CA ARG A 3 53.49 -23.48 -20.70
C ARG A 3 52.27 -22.64 -21.06
N ALA A 4 51.20 -22.91 -20.34
CA ALA A 4 50.24 -21.89 -19.84
C ALA A 4 48.91 -22.54 -19.37
N LEU A 5 48.98 -23.30 -18.27
CA LEU A 5 47.77 -23.83 -17.61
C LEU A 5 48.01 -23.93 -16.09
N GLY A 6 48.36 -22.82 -15.47
CA GLY A 6 48.73 -22.83 -14.04
C GLY A 6 48.34 -21.59 -13.25
N ARG A 7 47.47 -20.68 -13.76
CA ARG A 7 47.13 -19.45 -13.01
C ARG A 7 45.65 -19.18 -12.71
N PRO A 8 44.62 -19.86 -13.23
CA PRO A 8 43.26 -19.57 -12.79
C PRO A 8 42.81 -20.36 -11.55
N LEU A 9 43.45 -21.50 -11.20
CA LEU A 9 43.02 -22.29 -10.03
C LEU A 9 43.42 -21.68 -8.68
N ALA A 10 44.54 -20.96 -8.61
CA ALA A 10 45.02 -20.33 -7.37
C ALA A 10 44.15 -19.10 -6.99
N CYS A 11 43.61 -18.37 -7.95
CA CYS A 11 42.69 -17.24 -7.68
C CYS A 11 41.29 -17.71 -7.25
N LEU A 12 40.82 -18.86 -7.73
CA LEU A 12 39.52 -19.41 -7.30
C LEU A 12 39.57 -19.95 -5.86
N MET A 13 40.68 -20.54 -5.45
CA MET A 13 40.87 -21.00 -4.06
C MET A 13 40.99 -19.85 -3.08
N PHE A 14 41.58 -18.72 -3.47
CA PHE A 14 41.65 -17.52 -2.61
C PHE A 14 40.34 -16.79 -2.53
N LEU A 15 39.48 -16.81 -3.55
CA LEU A 15 38.14 -16.25 -3.52
C LEU A 15 37.14 -17.08 -2.68
N VAL A 16 37.28 -18.41 -2.68
CA VAL A 16 36.49 -19.31 -1.86
C VAL A 16 36.84 -19.19 -0.37
N THR A 17 38.11 -18.94 -0.03
CA THR A 17 38.53 -18.75 1.37
C THR A 17 38.24 -17.37 1.91
N LEU A 18 37.98 -16.35 1.07
CA LEU A 18 37.55 -15.02 1.50
C LEU A 18 36.03 -14.88 1.64
N LEU A 19 35.26 -15.78 1.05
CA LEU A 19 33.79 -15.77 1.16
C LEU A 19 33.27 -16.56 2.37
N ASP A 20 34.10 -17.37 3.02
CA ASP A 20 33.70 -18.17 4.20
C ASP A 20 34.06 -17.52 5.56
N ALA A 21 34.76 -16.39 5.59
CA ALA A 21 35.22 -15.81 6.84
C ALA A 21 34.23 -14.81 7.49
N ASP A 22 33.24 -14.32 6.75
CA ASP A 22 32.34 -13.25 7.24
C ASP A 22 30.90 -13.71 7.56
N ARG A 23 30.63 -15.02 7.58
CA ARG A 23 29.27 -15.52 7.85
C ARG A 23 29.03 -16.06 9.25
N PHE A 24 30.00 -16.07 10.13
CA PHE A 24 29.79 -16.51 11.51
C PHE A 24 30.10 -15.37 12.48
N LEU A 25 29.06 -14.91 13.18
CA LEU A 25 29.20 -14.05 14.35
C LEU A 25 30.12 -14.74 15.37
N SER A 26 31.03 -13.98 16.00
CA SER A 26 31.85 -14.51 17.10
C SER A 26 30.94 -15.09 18.19
N GLN A 27 31.42 -16.09 18.91
CA GLN A 27 30.68 -16.76 19.97
C GLN A 27 30.11 -15.76 21.02
N ASN A 28 30.82 -14.66 21.28
CA ASN A 28 30.36 -13.60 22.17
C ASN A 28 29.28 -12.72 21.53
N THR A 29 29.30 -12.52 20.21
CA THR A 29 28.25 -11.74 19.49
C THR A 29 27.02 -12.59 19.29
N ALA A 30 27.17 -13.88 18.99
CA ALA A 30 26.07 -14.84 18.89
C ALA A 30 25.36 -15.03 20.26
N SER A 31 26.11 -15.07 21.35
CA SER A 31 25.51 -15.17 22.70
C SER A 31 24.77 -13.89 23.12
N GLN A 32 25.15 -12.73 22.63
CA GLN A 32 24.36 -11.50 22.84
C GLN A 32 23.06 -11.47 22.04
N PHE A 33 23.04 -12.05 20.83
CA PHE A 33 21.81 -12.19 20.03
C PHE A 33 20.89 -13.31 20.57
N LEU A 34 21.46 -14.34 21.19
CA LEU A 34 20.72 -15.45 21.77
C LEU A 34 20.33 -15.20 23.23
N SER A 35 20.82 -14.14 23.88
CA SER A 35 20.33 -13.73 25.19
C SER A 35 18.94 -13.10 25.04
N ARG A 36 17.91 -13.92 25.27
CA ARG A 36 16.54 -13.42 25.43
C ARG A 36 16.51 -12.41 26.58
N HIS A 37 16.29 -11.14 26.25
CA HIS A 37 15.91 -10.16 27.26
C HIS A 37 14.53 -10.55 27.80
N ARG A 38 14.44 -10.81 29.10
CA ARG A 38 13.18 -10.95 29.80
C ARG A 38 12.40 -9.65 29.64
N ARG A 39 11.15 -9.76 29.23
CA ARG A 39 10.25 -8.61 29.18
C ARG A 39 9.80 -8.34 30.63
N ALA A 40 9.94 -7.09 31.06
CA ALA A 40 9.33 -6.62 32.30
C ALA A 40 7.80 -6.73 32.18
N ASN A 41 7.13 -7.18 33.26
CA ASN A 41 5.68 -7.24 33.36
C ASN A 41 5.06 -5.91 32.94
N THR A 42 4.22 -5.93 31.90
CA THR A 42 3.46 -4.77 31.45
C THR A 42 2.05 -4.81 32.02
N MET A 43 1.47 -3.67 32.31
CA MET A 43 0.14 -3.46 32.93
C MET A 43 -1.04 -4.16 32.21
N PHE A 44 -0.80 -4.86 31.09
CA PHE A 44 -1.80 -5.58 30.28
C PHE A 44 -1.57 -7.10 30.23
N GLU A 45 -0.66 -7.64 31.03
CA GLU A 45 -0.30 -9.06 31.00
C GLU A 45 -1.39 -9.94 31.61
N GLU A 46 -2.09 -9.44 32.61
CA GLU A 46 -3.21 -10.10 33.28
C GLU A 46 -4.43 -10.40 32.40
N SER A 47 -4.48 -9.79 31.18
CA SER A 47 -5.58 -10.02 30.23
C SER A 47 -5.34 -11.18 29.25
N LYS A 48 -4.18 -11.82 29.28
CA LYS A 48 -3.85 -12.97 28.42
C LYS A 48 -3.97 -14.29 29.21
N LYS A 49 -4.58 -15.32 28.57
CA LYS A 49 -4.63 -16.67 29.14
C LYS A 49 -3.24 -17.13 29.59
N GLY A 50 -3.12 -17.61 30.84
CA GLY A 50 -1.89 -18.09 31.43
C GLY A 50 -1.29 -19.25 30.62
N ASN A 51 0.01 -19.22 30.40
CA ASN A 51 0.79 -20.27 29.72
C ASN A 51 1.89 -20.74 30.68
N LEU A 52 1.89 -22.02 31.01
CA LEU A 52 2.84 -22.63 31.94
C LEU A 52 4.31 -22.37 31.62
N GLU A 53 4.67 -22.36 30.34
CA GLU A 53 6.03 -22.08 29.87
C GLU A 53 6.45 -20.65 30.22
N ARG A 54 5.58 -19.68 29.94
CA ARG A 54 5.84 -18.26 30.20
C ARG A 54 5.86 -17.97 31.70
N GLU A 55 4.84 -18.42 32.42
CA GLU A 55 4.61 -17.98 33.79
C GLU A 55 5.49 -18.74 34.81
N CYS A 56 5.81 -20.05 34.57
CA CYS A 56 6.50 -20.87 35.56
C CYS A 56 7.88 -21.39 35.10
N ILE A 57 8.22 -21.33 33.81
CA ILE A 57 9.51 -21.81 33.28
C ILE A 57 10.42 -20.65 32.86
N GLU A 58 9.87 -19.62 32.21
CA GLU A 58 10.60 -18.41 31.83
C GLU A 58 10.65 -17.39 32.99
N GLU A 59 9.65 -17.42 33.91
CA GLU A 59 9.54 -16.61 35.11
C GLU A 59 9.32 -17.52 36.33
N LEU A 60 9.41 -16.97 37.55
CA LEU A 60 9.11 -17.73 38.79
C LEU A 60 7.64 -17.55 39.16
N CYS A 61 6.86 -18.62 39.14
CA CYS A 61 5.46 -18.56 39.52
C CYS A 61 5.19 -18.92 40.95
N ASN A 62 4.19 -18.28 41.53
CA ASN A 62 3.63 -18.68 42.85
C ASN A 62 2.53 -19.73 42.67
N LYS A 63 1.97 -20.24 43.78
CA LYS A 63 0.95 -21.32 43.76
C LYS A 63 -0.37 -20.85 43.16
N GLU A 64 -0.68 -19.56 43.24
CA GLU A 64 -1.92 -18.97 42.74
C GLU A 64 -1.87 -18.82 41.22
N GLU A 65 -0.75 -18.34 40.67
CA GLU A 65 -0.48 -18.28 39.23
C GLU A 65 -0.49 -19.67 38.59
N ALA A 66 0.11 -20.69 39.28
CA ALA A 66 0.03 -22.06 38.81
C ALA A 66 -1.43 -22.59 38.80
N ARG A 67 -2.27 -22.16 39.77
CA ARG A 67 -3.68 -22.53 39.83
C ARG A 67 -4.51 -21.89 38.70
N GLU A 68 -4.19 -20.68 38.33
CA GLU A 68 -4.83 -19.99 37.22
C GLU A 68 -4.51 -20.65 35.87
N ILE A 69 -3.27 -21.15 35.72
CA ILE A 69 -2.85 -21.85 34.50
C ILE A 69 -3.56 -23.19 34.32
N PHE A 70 -3.64 -23.99 35.41
CA PHE A 70 -4.26 -25.33 35.38
C PHE A 70 -5.79 -25.31 35.48
N GLU A 71 -6.37 -24.21 35.94
CA GLU A 71 -7.82 -24.04 36.16
C GLU A 71 -8.46 -25.16 37.04
N ASN A 72 -7.64 -26.00 37.70
CA ASN A 72 -8.10 -27.06 38.56
C ASN A 72 -7.12 -27.34 39.73
N GLN A 73 -7.67 -27.79 40.83
CA GLN A 73 -6.90 -28.02 42.05
C GLN A 73 -6.02 -29.30 42.02
N PRO A 74 -6.45 -30.43 41.48
CA PRO A 74 -5.64 -31.65 41.46
C PRO A 74 -4.34 -31.51 40.67
N GLU A 75 -4.36 -30.87 39.52
CA GLU A 75 -3.18 -30.66 38.70
C GLU A 75 -2.22 -29.63 39.30
N THR A 76 -2.75 -28.58 39.91
CA THR A 76 -1.96 -27.59 40.65
C THR A 76 -1.23 -28.23 41.84
N GLU A 77 -1.92 -29.06 42.66
CA GLU A 77 -1.32 -29.74 43.80
C GLU A 77 -0.30 -30.81 43.41
N TYR A 78 -0.40 -31.35 42.20
CA TYR A 78 0.60 -32.27 41.68
C TYR A 78 1.82 -31.52 41.11
N PHE A 79 1.62 -30.42 40.35
CA PHE A 79 2.67 -29.66 39.70
C PHE A 79 3.50 -28.84 40.67
N TYR A 80 2.85 -28.04 41.53
CA TYR A 80 3.51 -27.02 42.31
C TYR A 80 4.58 -27.50 43.29
N PRO A 81 4.36 -28.60 44.07
CA PRO A 81 5.40 -29.14 44.95
C PRO A 81 6.65 -29.63 44.19
N ARG A 82 6.47 -30.20 42.99
CA ARG A 82 7.58 -30.62 42.11
C ARG A 82 8.34 -29.41 41.55
N TYR A 83 7.61 -28.42 41.08
CA TYR A 83 8.18 -27.17 40.61
C TYR A 83 9.05 -26.51 41.71
N VAL A 84 8.53 -26.37 42.91
CA VAL A 84 9.27 -25.84 44.07
C VAL A 84 10.46 -26.75 44.45
N GLY A 85 10.34 -28.06 44.27
CA GLY A 85 11.43 -29.00 44.43
C GLY A 85 12.57 -28.81 43.45
N CYS A 86 12.23 -28.57 42.17
CA CYS A 86 13.17 -28.32 41.09
C CYS A 86 13.87 -26.94 41.18
N LEU A 87 13.26 -25.98 41.84
CA LEU A 87 13.87 -24.66 42.06
C LEU A 87 15.05 -24.69 43.07
N GLY A 88 15.10 -25.68 43.98
CA GLY A 88 16.21 -25.81 44.93
C GLY A 88 16.45 -24.56 45.77
N SER A 89 17.64 -23.98 45.68
CA SER A 89 18.02 -22.74 46.39
C SER A 89 17.37 -21.46 45.81
N HIS A 90 16.78 -21.53 44.66
CA HIS A 90 16.12 -20.37 43.97
C HIS A 90 14.69 -20.11 44.50
N ARG A 91 14.20 -20.88 45.46
CA ARG A 91 12.88 -20.72 46.12
C ARG A 91 12.64 -19.35 46.74
N VAL A 92 13.70 -18.66 47.14
CA VAL A 92 13.60 -17.35 47.84
C VAL A 92 13.04 -16.26 46.95
N GLY A 93 13.07 -16.44 45.63
CA GLY A 93 12.53 -15.48 44.66
C GLY A 93 11.03 -15.52 44.41
N ILE A 94 10.34 -16.60 44.80
CA ILE A 94 8.90 -16.84 44.45
C ILE A 94 7.95 -15.76 45.01
N ASN A 95 8.30 -15.09 46.10
CA ASN A 95 7.45 -14.07 46.74
C ASN A 95 7.98 -12.64 46.55
N ASN A 96 8.99 -12.43 45.71
CA ASN A 96 9.62 -11.13 45.53
C ASN A 96 9.63 -10.75 44.04
N GLN A 97 8.64 -9.96 43.61
CA GLN A 97 8.40 -9.55 42.23
C GLN A 97 9.60 -8.81 41.53
N ASN A 98 10.70 -8.58 42.26
CA ASN A 98 11.88 -7.89 41.76
C ASN A 98 13.15 -8.76 41.72
N SER A 99 13.08 -10.06 41.89
CA SER A 99 14.27 -10.91 41.78
C SER A 99 14.38 -11.58 40.41
N ASP A 100 15.00 -10.89 39.49
CA ASP A 100 15.56 -11.40 38.21
C ASP A 100 16.70 -12.42 38.44
N SER A 101 16.63 -13.21 39.49
CA SER A 101 17.69 -14.10 39.87
C SER A 101 17.49 -15.50 39.27
N ASN A 102 18.33 -15.78 38.27
CA ASN A 102 18.78 -17.09 37.81
C ASN A 102 17.83 -18.26 38.01
N ILE A 103 16.90 -18.42 37.10
CA ILE A 103 16.11 -19.66 36.95
C ILE A 103 17.11 -20.78 36.58
N PRO A 104 17.05 -21.97 37.22
CA PRO A 104 17.92 -23.08 36.86
C PRO A 104 17.74 -23.46 35.41
N SER A 105 18.85 -23.61 34.65
CA SER A 105 18.85 -23.97 33.23
C SER A 105 18.19 -25.33 32.94
N ASP A 106 18.13 -26.19 33.91
CA ASP A 106 17.55 -27.55 33.89
C ASP A 106 16.13 -27.63 34.48
N LEU A 107 15.55 -26.50 34.92
CA LEU A 107 14.21 -26.45 35.51
C LEU A 107 13.16 -27.12 34.64
N ARG A 108 13.17 -26.85 33.35
CA ARG A 108 12.27 -27.45 32.35
C ARG A 108 12.35 -28.98 32.33
N THR A 109 13.57 -29.52 32.34
CA THR A 109 13.81 -30.96 32.34
C THR A 109 13.45 -31.59 33.65
N CYS A 110 13.79 -30.94 34.76
CA CYS A 110 13.43 -31.39 36.10
C CYS A 110 11.91 -31.46 36.32
N VAL A 111 11.18 -30.44 35.91
CA VAL A 111 9.71 -30.39 36.06
C VAL A 111 9.01 -31.43 35.19
N LYS A 112 9.53 -31.70 33.97
CA LYS A 112 8.99 -32.72 33.05
C LYS A 112 9.21 -34.15 33.54
N GLY A 113 10.19 -34.42 34.38
CA GLY A 113 10.64 -35.67 35.00
C GLY A 113 9.94 -36.97 34.59
N GLU A 114 10.70 -38.00 34.30
CA GLU A 114 10.19 -39.29 33.81
C GLU A 114 9.14 -39.91 34.69
N LYS A 115 7.86 -39.85 34.35
CA LYS A 115 6.86 -40.93 34.34
C LYS A 115 5.49 -40.47 33.83
N PRO A 116 4.80 -41.29 33.05
CA PRO A 116 3.83 -40.86 32.05
C PRO A 116 2.37 -41.14 32.40
N HIS A 117 1.81 -40.65 33.48
CA HIS A 117 0.39 -40.90 33.75
C HIS A 117 -0.44 -39.70 34.21
N LEU A 118 0.14 -38.52 34.30
CA LEU A 118 -0.59 -37.30 34.60
C LEU A 118 -0.18 -36.20 33.62
N ARG A 119 -1.15 -35.55 33.03
CA ARG A 119 -0.91 -34.40 32.14
C ARG A 119 -0.34 -33.27 32.98
N ILE A 120 0.94 -32.96 32.78
CA ILE A 120 1.64 -31.89 33.49
C ILE A 120 1.30 -30.52 32.85
N TRP A 121 0.74 -30.51 31.63
CA TRP A 121 0.39 -29.31 30.89
C TRP A 121 -1.12 -29.11 30.87
N PRO A 122 -1.60 -27.89 31.15
CA PRO A 122 -3.03 -27.61 31.11
C PRO A 122 -3.57 -27.81 29.67
N ILE A 123 -4.71 -28.47 29.56
CA ILE A 123 -5.47 -28.57 28.33
C ILE A 123 -6.27 -27.29 28.23
N SER A 124 -6.15 -26.57 27.12
CA SER A 124 -7.08 -25.52 26.82
C SER A 124 -8.48 -26.11 26.68
N THR A 125 -9.30 -25.92 27.69
CA THR A 125 -10.71 -26.31 27.66
C THR A 125 -11.46 -25.25 26.83
N ASN A 126 -11.44 -25.38 25.52
CA ASN A 126 -12.54 -24.83 24.76
C ASN A 126 -13.64 -25.87 24.76
N ASN A 127 -14.72 -25.55 25.43
CA ASN A 127 -15.98 -26.29 25.38
C ASN A 127 -16.50 -26.30 23.93
N SER A 128 -16.15 -27.34 23.21
CA SER A 128 -16.94 -27.84 22.09
C SER A 128 -16.96 -29.37 22.24
N GLN A 129 -18.14 -29.90 22.36
CA GLN A 129 -18.40 -31.33 22.39
C GLN A 129 -17.73 -31.95 21.18
N ASP A 130 -16.63 -32.64 21.38
CA ASP A 130 -15.95 -33.44 20.39
C ASP A 130 -16.74 -34.75 20.25
N PRO A 131 -17.45 -35.00 19.12
CA PRO A 131 -18.19 -36.24 18.93
C PRO A 131 -17.33 -37.39 18.43
N PHE A 132 -15.99 -37.21 18.33
CA PHE A 132 -15.12 -38.26 17.82
C PHE A 132 -14.00 -38.62 18.81
N PRO A 133 -13.83 -39.90 19.16
CA PRO A 133 -12.77 -40.34 20.01
C PRO A 133 -11.41 -40.19 19.32
N ASN A 134 -10.45 -39.68 20.09
CA ASN A 134 -9.04 -39.62 19.75
C ASN A 134 -8.54 -40.95 19.14
N PRO A 135 -7.96 -41.00 17.96
CA PRO A 135 -7.54 -42.23 17.29
C PRO A 135 -6.41 -43.00 18.04
N LYS A 136 -5.93 -42.51 19.19
CA LYS A 136 -4.99 -43.21 20.09
C LYS A 136 -5.67 -43.99 21.21
N ALA A 137 -6.99 -44.05 21.26
CA ALA A 137 -7.73 -44.82 22.23
C ALA A 137 -8.64 -45.83 21.50
N GLN A 138 -8.17 -47.06 21.40
CA GLN A 138 -8.92 -48.27 21.12
C GLN A 138 -9.68 -48.32 19.78
N GLY A 139 -8.97 -48.65 18.73
CA GLY A 139 -9.56 -49.33 17.57
C GLY A 139 -9.84 -50.78 17.96
N SER A 140 -11.04 -51.08 18.39
CA SER A 140 -11.52 -52.47 18.40
C SER A 140 -11.84 -52.86 16.96
N TYR A 141 -10.89 -53.51 16.33
CA TYR A 141 -11.15 -54.22 15.08
C TYR A 141 -12.08 -55.38 15.36
N PRO A 142 -12.96 -55.75 14.40
CA PRO A 142 -13.83 -56.91 14.57
C PRO A 142 -13.00 -58.16 14.74
N LEU A 143 -13.30 -58.92 15.79
CA LEU A 143 -12.75 -60.23 16.12
C LEU A 143 -12.92 -61.17 14.93
N ILE A 144 -11.84 -61.55 14.29
CA ILE A 144 -11.77 -62.71 13.41
C ILE A 144 -11.85 -63.94 14.32
N PRO A 145 -12.64 -65.00 14.00
CA PRO A 145 -12.87 -66.10 14.90
C PRO A 145 -11.56 -66.82 15.25
N ARG A 146 -11.36 -67.07 16.55
CA ARG A 146 -10.27 -67.88 17.08
C ARG A 146 -10.34 -69.26 16.43
N GLY A 147 -9.34 -69.57 15.60
CA GLY A 147 -9.02 -70.94 15.29
C GLY A 147 -8.54 -71.65 16.55
N GLU A 148 -9.18 -72.75 16.93
CA GLU A 148 -8.77 -73.57 18.05
C GLU A 148 -7.34 -74.07 17.88
N PRO A 149 -6.51 -74.12 18.99
CA PRO A 149 -5.18 -74.68 18.94
C PRO A 149 -5.26 -76.18 18.65
N GLN A 150 -4.63 -76.61 17.61
CA GLN A 150 -4.48 -78.03 17.32
C GLN A 150 -3.67 -78.72 18.41
N HIS A 151 -4.34 -79.55 19.20
CA HIS A 151 -3.75 -80.42 20.16
C HIS A 151 -2.73 -81.37 19.46
N THR A 152 -1.44 -81.18 19.74
CA THR A 152 -0.44 -82.18 19.42
C THR A 152 -0.60 -83.33 20.44
N LYS A 153 -1.16 -84.43 20.02
CA LYS A 153 -1.27 -85.68 20.79
C LYS A 153 0.14 -86.28 20.96
N LEU A 154 0.67 -86.13 22.20
CA LEU A 154 1.82 -86.94 22.63
C LEU A 154 1.33 -88.38 22.89
N ILE A 155 1.85 -89.32 22.09
CA ILE A 155 1.66 -90.76 22.23
C ILE A 155 2.61 -91.24 23.41
N LEU A 156 2.08 -91.43 24.58
CA LEU A 156 2.78 -92.07 25.65
C LEU A 156 2.76 -93.58 25.40
N LYS A 157 3.90 -94.15 25.01
CA LYS A 157 4.12 -95.65 25.16
C LYS A 157 4.39 -95.94 26.54
N SER A 158 3.72 -97.01 27.08
CA SER A 158 3.81 -97.53 28.47
C SER A 158 5.27 -97.96 28.86
N ILE A 159 5.81 -97.33 29.87
CA ILE A 159 7.11 -97.71 30.49
C ILE A 159 6.83 -98.24 31.83
N SER A 160 7.55 -99.33 32.19
CA SER A 160 7.34 -100.17 33.42
C SER A 160 7.74 -99.45 34.70
N TYR A 161 7.08 -99.81 35.81
CA TYR A 161 7.11 -99.18 37.14
C TYR A 161 8.51 -99.11 37.83
N LYS A 162 9.56 -99.65 37.23
CA LYS A 162 10.93 -99.58 37.85
C LYS A 162 11.78 -98.36 37.35
N GLU A 163 11.39 -97.75 36.28
CA GLU A 163 12.09 -96.59 35.72
C GLU A 163 11.57 -95.25 36.26
N VAL A 164 10.43 -95.25 36.88
CA VAL A 164 9.78 -94.03 37.41
C VAL A 164 10.59 -93.32 38.50
N ARG A 165 11.35 -94.02 39.32
CA ARG A 165 12.19 -93.37 40.37
C ARG A 165 13.49 -92.74 39.84
N MET A 166 13.92 -93.14 38.70
CA MET A 166 15.11 -92.49 38.10
C MET A 166 14.68 -91.26 37.26
N PHE A 167 13.47 -91.28 36.69
CA PHE A 167 12.92 -90.14 35.94
C PHE A 167 12.46 -88.99 36.87
N GLU A 168 11.96 -89.28 38.12
CA GLU A 168 11.58 -88.21 39.09
C GLU A 168 12.78 -87.32 39.51
N ASN A 169 14.00 -87.89 39.51
CA ASN A 169 15.21 -87.09 39.81
C ASN A 169 15.80 -86.43 38.58
N LEU A 170 15.46 -86.87 37.33
CA LEU A 170 15.83 -86.18 36.10
C LEU A 170 14.84 -85.09 35.71
N LEU A 171 13.55 -85.23 36.08
CA LEU A 171 12.52 -84.26 35.83
C LEU A 171 12.66 -82.97 36.70
N LYS A 172 13.49 -83.03 37.76
CA LYS A 172 13.79 -81.83 38.57
C LYS A 172 14.88 -80.92 37.92
N CYS A 173 15.50 -81.28 36.81
CA CYS A 173 16.54 -80.47 36.14
C CYS A 173 16.34 -80.21 34.68
N VAL A 174 15.21 -80.56 34.07
CA VAL A 174 14.88 -80.05 32.73
C VAL A 174 13.97 -78.87 32.92
N TYR A 175 14.57 -77.73 33.21
CA TYR A 175 14.02 -76.48 32.74
C TYR A 175 13.95 -76.59 31.21
N LEU A 176 12.76 -76.79 30.68
CA LEU A 176 12.51 -76.48 29.28
C LEU A 176 12.78 -74.98 29.17
N ALA A 177 14.02 -74.64 28.84
CA ALA A 177 14.34 -73.25 28.46
C ALA A 177 13.50 -72.95 27.24
N ASP A 178 12.62 -71.97 27.38
CA ASP A 178 11.90 -71.39 26.26
C ASP A 178 12.90 -70.93 25.26
N ILE A 179 12.70 -71.22 23.97
CA ILE A 179 13.53 -70.72 22.91
C ILE A 179 13.02 -69.29 22.62
N ASP A 180 13.90 -68.36 22.76
CA ASP A 180 13.55 -66.97 22.42
C ASP A 180 13.76 -66.80 20.90
N GLU A 181 12.71 -67.07 20.12
CA GLU A 181 12.74 -66.96 18.66
C GLU A 181 13.00 -65.52 18.19
N CYS A 182 12.84 -64.56 19.04
CA CYS A 182 13.11 -63.15 18.74
C CYS A 182 14.61 -62.85 18.70
N SER A 183 15.43 -63.61 19.46
CA SER A 183 16.88 -63.41 19.57
C SER A 183 17.73 -64.62 19.11
N ASP A 184 17.12 -65.80 18.89
CA ASP A 184 17.84 -67.00 18.47
C ASP A 184 18.24 -66.94 17.01
N PRO A 185 19.56 -67.02 16.67
CA PRO A 185 20.00 -67.00 15.30
C PRO A 185 19.69 -68.28 14.51
N ASP A 186 19.49 -69.43 15.19
CA ASP A 186 19.23 -70.72 14.58
C ASP A 186 17.71 -70.92 14.27
N PHE A 187 16.85 -70.22 15.02
CA PHE A 187 15.39 -70.25 14.83
C PHE A 187 14.79 -68.83 14.85
N PRO A 188 15.13 -67.99 13.85
CA PRO A 188 14.65 -66.58 13.88
C PRO A 188 13.15 -66.49 13.65
N ALA A 189 12.47 -65.71 14.45
CA ALA A 189 11.03 -65.43 14.34
C ALA A 189 10.65 -64.79 13.01
N GLY A 190 11.56 -64.08 12.35
CA GLY A 190 11.34 -63.41 11.04
C GLY A 190 10.39 -62.21 11.08
N CYS A 191 10.11 -61.64 12.28
CA CYS A 191 9.26 -60.48 12.42
C CYS A 191 9.85 -59.26 11.70
N ASN A 192 9.01 -58.54 10.96
CA ASN A 192 9.44 -57.42 10.13
C ASN A 192 9.79 -56.18 10.99
N GLN A 193 9.14 -55.98 12.13
CA GLN A 193 9.37 -54.86 13.05
C GLN A 193 9.61 -55.36 14.49
N LYS A 194 8.63 -55.46 15.32
CA LYS A 194 8.78 -55.85 16.71
C LYS A 194 8.47 -57.33 16.94
N CYS A 195 9.30 -58.01 17.69
CA CYS A 195 9.06 -59.39 18.13
C CYS A 195 8.91 -59.43 19.63
N LEU A 196 7.90 -60.15 20.09
CA LEU A 196 7.65 -60.45 21.49
C LEU A 196 7.74 -61.96 21.73
N ASN A 197 8.74 -62.39 22.48
CA ASN A 197 8.82 -63.78 22.90
C ASN A 197 7.77 -64.13 23.94
N ILE A 198 7.06 -65.25 23.76
CA ILE A 198 6.06 -65.77 24.66
C ILE A 198 6.35 -67.28 24.92
N PRO A 199 6.04 -67.82 26.10
CA PRO A 199 6.37 -69.21 26.40
C PRO A 199 5.89 -70.21 25.36
N GLY A 200 6.82 -70.83 24.62
CA GLY A 200 6.56 -71.81 23.58
C GLY A 200 6.20 -71.23 22.21
N SER A 201 6.39 -69.91 21.96
CA SER A 201 6.11 -69.26 20.68
C SER A 201 6.57 -67.79 20.69
N PHE A 202 6.40 -67.10 19.58
CA PHE A 202 6.61 -65.67 19.48
C PHE A 202 5.36 -64.96 18.90
N HIS A 203 5.32 -63.64 19.07
CA HIS A 203 4.29 -62.81 18.49
C HIS A 203 4.94 -61.59 17.82
N CYS A 204 4.71 -61.40 16.52
CA CYS A 204 5.13 -60.21 15.85
C CYS A 204 4.13 -59.06 16.07
N MET A 205 4.65 -57.88 16.31
CA MET A 205 3.86 -56.67 16.49
C MET A 205 4.36 -55.62 15.49
N CYS A 206 3.43 -54.86 14.98
CA CYS A 206 3.74 -53.73 14.11
C CYS A 206 3.74 -52.43 14.89
N GLU A 207 4.48 -51.48 14.44
CA GLU A 207 4.40 -50.07 14.86
C GLU A 207 3.07 -49.45 14.45
N ASP A 208 2.75 -48.31 15.07
CA ASP A 208 1.54 -47.57 14.75
C ASP A 208 1.54 -47.20 13.25
N GLY A 209 0.42 -47.30 12.57
CA GLY A 209 0.29 -47.07 11.12
C GLY A 209 0.56 -48.29 10.24
N TYR A 210 0.90 -49.44 10.82
CA TYR A 210 1.08 -50.69 10.09
C TYR A 210 0.13 -51.77 10.63
N PHE A 211 -0.31 -52.67 9.76
CA PHE A 211 -1.05 -53.89 10.17
C PHE A 211 -0.24 -55.15 9.89
N LEU A 212 -0.42 -56.14 10.74
CA LEU A 212 0.25 -57.42 10.62
C LEU A 212 -0.41 -58.25 9.55
N ASN A 213 0.36 -58.62 8.49
CA ASN A 213 -0.01 -59.53 7.44
C ASN A 213 0.74 -60.84 7.59
N ASP A 214 0.15 -62.01 7.32
CA ASP A 214 0.76 -63.34 7.38
C ASP A 214 1.48 -63.65 8.73
N ASN A 215 1.05 -62.99 9.81
CA ASN A 215 1.58 -63.11 11.18
C ASN A 215 3.06 -62.65 11.37
N ILE A 216 3.75 -62.20 10.36
CA ILE A 216 5.16 -61.80 10.44
C ILE A 216 5.47 -60.48 9.73
N HIS A 217 4.73 -60.11 8.71
CA HIS A 217 4.98 -58.91 7.91
C HIS A 217 4.12 -57.74 8.32
N CYS A 218 4.73 -56.63 8.60
CA CYS A 218 4.04 -55.35 8.82
C CYS A 218 3.87 -54.60 7.50
N VAL A 219 2.66 -54.34 7.10
CA VAL A 219 2.28 -53.64 5.88
C VAL A 219 1.71 -52.31 6.25
N ASP A 220 2.12 -51.28 5.54
CA ASP A 220 1.62 -49.93 5.72
C ASP A 220 0.11 -49.83 5.54
N VAL A 221 -0.54 -49.08 6.42
CA VAL A 221 -1.98 -48.80 6.35
C VAL A 221 -2.17 -47.56 5.48
N ASN A 222 -2.79 -47.75 4.33
CA ASN A 222 -3.12 -46.59 3.48
C ASN A 222 -4.38 -45.90 4.00
N GLU A 223 -4.21 -44.93 4.89
CA GLU A 223 -5.33 -44.19 5.52
C GLU A 223 -6.14 -43.39 4.49
N CYS A 224 -5.48 -42.90 3.43
CA CYS A 224 -6.16 -42.15 2.37
C CYS A 224 -7.18 -43.00 1.60
N LEU A 225 -6.95 -44.31 1.48
CA LEU A 225 -7.91 -45.23 0.85
C LEU A 225 -9.00 -45.69 1.83
N LEU A 226 -8.64 -45.94 3.08
CA LEU A 226 -9.57 -46.40 4.12
C LEU A 226 -10.52 -45.30 4.58
N PHE A 227 -10.01 -44.06 4.63
CA PHE A 227 -10.74 -42.89 5.09
C PHE A 227 -10.66 -41.75 4.06
N PRO A 228 -11.43 -41.78 2.97
CA PRO A 228 -11.34 -40.76 1.90
C PRO A 228 -11.59 -39.32 2.35
N SER A 229 -12.18 -39.12 3.52
CA SER A 229 -12.47 -37.81 4.10
C SER A 229 -11.55 -37.45 5.29
N ILE A 230 -10.42 -38.12 5.44
CA ILE A 230 -9.48 -37.88 6.56
C ILE A 230 -8.84 -36.49 6.51
N CYS A 231 -8.67 -35.96 5.29
CA CYS A 231 -8.29 -34.58 5.01
C CYS A 231 -9.50 -33.83 4.46
N GLU A 232 -9.86 -32.70 5.08
CA GLU A 232 -10.93 -31.83 4.58
C GLU A 232 -10.47 -31.07 3.36
N LYS A 233 -11.39 -30.92 2.39
CA LYS A 233 -11.09 -30.13 1.19
C LYS A 233 -10.78 -28.67 1.56
N PRO A 234 -9.76 -28.03 0.93
CA PRO A 234 -9.08 -28.43 -0.30
C PRO A 234 -7.82 -29.31 -0.10
N ALA A 235 -7.52 -29.80 1.14
CA ALA A 235 -6.35 -30.64 1.38
C ALA A 235 -6.43 -31.97 0.61
N LYS A 236 -5.29 -32.41 0.09
CA LYS A 236 -5.11 -33.70 -0.57
C LYS A 236 -4.40 -34.65 0.39
N CYS A 237 -5.00 -35.84 0.63
CA CYS A 237 -4.36 -36.87 1.42
C CYS A 237 -3.25 -37.55 0.61
N VAL A 238 -2.08 -37.69 1.20
CA VAL A 238 -0.91 -38.39 0.67
C VAL A 238 -0.49 -39.44 1.69
N ASN A 239 -0.49 -40.73 1.27
CA ASN A 239 -0.04 -41.82 2.10
C ASN A 239 1.48 -41.80 2.23
N ALA A 240 1.99 -42.03 3.44
CA ALA A 240 3.39 -42.14 3.77
C ALA A 240 3.63 -43.35 4.69
N PRO A 241 4.82 -43.97 4.71
CA PRO A 241 5.08 -45.15 5.54
C PRO A 241 4.77 -44.92 7.02
N GLY A 242 3.75 -45.63 7.54
CA GLY A 242 3.31 -45.56 8.92
C GLY A 242 2.46 -44.34 9.28
N MET A 243 2.08 -43.53 8.29
CA MET A 243 1.28 -42.33 8.51
C MET A 243 0.71 -41.79 7.20
N TYR A 244 -0.17 -40.80 7.30
CA TYR A 244 -0.62 -40.00 6.17
C TYR A 244 -0.32 -38.52 6.41
N GLU A 245 -0.27 -37.75 5.33
CA GLU A 245 -0.10 -36.31 5.36
C GLU A 245 -1.21 -35.64 4.56
N CYS A 246 -1.78 -34.58 5.12
CA CYS A 246 -2.71 -33.70 4.39
C CYS A 246 -1.93 -32.56 3.76
N GLN A 247 -1.79 -32.57 2.43
CA GLN A 247 -1.08 -31.53 1.67
C GLN A 247 -2.07 -30.48 1.19
N CYS A 248 -1.84 -29.24 1.56
CA CYS A 248 -2.58 -28.09 1.10
C CYS A 248 -2.08 -27.59 -0.26
N PRO A 249 -2.92 -26.87 -1.02
CA PRO A 249 -2.48 -26.11 -2.19
C PRO A 249 -1.40 -25.07 -1.80
N LEU A 250 -0.70 -24.53 -2.79
CA LEU A 250 0.24 -23.44 -2.59
C LEU A 250 -0.47 -22.26 -1.92
N GLY A 251 0.21 -21.56 -1.03
CA GLY A 251 -0.33 -20.45 -0.25
C GLY A 251 -1.13 -20.86 0.99
N PHE A 252 -1.30 -22.17 1.23
CA PHE A 252 -2.03 -22.66 2.40
C PHE A 252 -1.18 -23.59 3.25
N LYS A 253 -1.41 -23.57 4.55
CA LYS A 253 -0.78 -24.44 5.54
C LYS A 253 -1.82 -25.30 6.24
N TYR A 254 -1.55 -26.60 6.35
CA TYR A 254 -2.43 -27.51 7.08
C TYR A 254 -2.35 -27.31 8.58
N THR A 255 -3.48 -27.06 9.22
CA THR A 255 -3.59 -26.91 10.66
C THR A 255 -4.27 -28.16 11.25
N SER A 256 -3.51 -28.92 12.03
CA SER A 256 -3.98 -30.21 12.61
C SER A 256 -5.10 -30.02 13.63
N THR A 257 -5.24 -28.85 14.25
CA THR A 257 -6.31 -28.54 15.21
C THR A 257 -7.66 -28.34 14.56
N SER A 258 -7.70 -27.61 13.45
CA SER A 258 -8.91 -27.36 12.65
C SER A 258 -9.13 -28.42 11.56
N ARG A 259 -8.10 -29.18 11.18
CA ARG A 259 -8.04 -30.10 10.02
C ARG A 259 -8.29 -29.42 8.68
N THR A 260 -8.04 -28.14 8.60
CA THR A 260 -8.25 -27.30 7.42
C THR A 260 -6.93 -26.82 6.83
N CYS A 261 -6.97 -26.42 5.59
CA CYS A 261 -5.90 -25.62 4.98
C CYS A 261 -6.21 -24.16 5.27
N ASP A 262 -5.44 -23.58 6.18
CA ASP A 262 -5.55 -22.19 6.54
C ASP A 262 -4.63 -21.38 5.62
N ASP A 263 -5.08 -20.21 5.20
CA ASP A 263 -4.32 -19.27 4.40
C ASP A 263 -3.03 -18.87 5.11
N VAL A 264 -1.95 -18.79 4.37
CA VAL A 264 -0.65 -18.30 4.90
C VAL A 264 -0.63 -16.79 4.66
N ASP A 265 -0.54 -16.01 5.73
CA ASP A 265 -0.29 -14.58 5.59
C ASP A 265 1.18 -14.35 5.22
N GLU A 266 1.45 -14.26 3.91
CA GLU A 266 2.80 -14.01 3.41
C GLU A 266 3.30 -12.61 3.78
N CYS A 267 2.43 -11.69 4.14
CA CYS A 267 2.81 -10.36 4.57
C CYS A 267 3.59 -10.37 5.89
N GLU A 268 3.37 -11.36 6.76
CA GLU A 268 4.20 -11.56 7.96
C GLU A 268 5.66 -11.92 7.65
N LEU A 269 5.93 -12.40 6.42
CA LEU A 269 7.29 -12.79 6.00
C LEU A 269 8.12 -11.60 5.48
N GLY A 270 7.52 -10.43 5.34
CA GLY A 270 8.21 -9.22 4.86
C GLY A 270 8.72 -9.35 3.42
N LEU A 271 7.92 -9.92 2.53
CA LEU A 271 8.28 -10.17 1.13
C LEU A 271 8.11 -8.95 0.23
N CYS A 272 7.42 -7.92 0.69
CA CYS A 272 7.21 -6.65 -0.02
C CYS A 272 8.08 -5.55 0.57
N ASP A 273 8.61 -4.67 -0.27
CA ASP A 273 9.43 -3.53 0.15
C ASP A 273 8.63 -2.45 0.90
N ASP A 274 7.36 -2.27 0.57
CA ASP A 274 6.50 -1.23 1.15
C ASP A 274 5.21 -1.89 1.71
N MET A 275 4.10 -1.83 1.01
CA MET A 275 2.84 -2.37 1.49
C MET A 275 2.57 -3.77 0.96
N CYS A 276 2.09 -4.63 1.84
CA CYS A 276 1.66 -5.98 1.52
C CYS A 276 0.17 -6.13 1.81
N HIS A 277 -0.54 -6.75 0.88
CA HIS A 277 -1.93 -7.12 1.03
C HIS A 277 -2.09 -8.63 0.89
N ASN A 278 -2.43 -9.30 1.99
CA ASN A 278 -2.70 -10.73 1.97
C ASN A 278 -4.02 -11.02 1.27
N THR A 279 -3.99 -12.02 0.41
CA THR A 279 -5.17 -12.53 -0.31
C THR A 279 -5.28 -14.03 -0.10
N ILE A 280 -6.45 -14.61 -0.32
CA ILE A 280 -6.64 -16.05 -0.11
C ILE A 280 -5.73 -16.86 -1.03
N GLY A 281 -4.73 -17.55 -0.45
CA GLY A 281 -3.76 -18.38 -1.14
C GLY A 281 -2.61 -17.64 -1.82
N SER A 282 -2.45 -16.33 -1.58
CA SER A 282 -1.38 -15.51 -2.15
C SER A 282 -1.31 -14.14 -1.49
N PHE A 283 -0.44 -13.28 -1.97
CA PHE A 283 -0.32 -11.89 -1.55
C PHE A 283 -0.04 -10.98 -2.73
N THR A 284 -0.24 -9.69 -2.54
CA THR A 284 0.12 -8.65 -3.50
C THR A 284 0.92 -7.56 -2.82
N CYS A 285 2.00 -7.12 -3.47
CA CYS A 285 2.78 -5.97 -3.03
C CYS A 285 2.27 -4.70 -3.71
N HIS A 286 2.29 -3.61 -2.96
CA HIS A 286 1.94 -2.29 -3.44
C HIS A 286 3.00 -1.29 -3.01
N CYS A 287 3.22 -0.28 -3.85
CA CYS A 287 4.12 0.82 -3.55
C CYS A 287 3.34 2.13 -3.46
N ASP A 288 3.77 3.02 -2.58
CA ASP A 288 3.14 4.34 -2.48
C ASP A 288 3.49 5.20 -3.71
N GLY A 289 2.64 5.13 -4.72
CA GLY A 289 2.76 5.97 -5.91
C GLY A 289 2.66 7.47 -5.62
N ARG A 290 1.99 7.86 -4.53
CA ARG A 290 1.92 9.26 -4.06
C ARG A 290 3.28 9.76 -3.61
N ALA A 291 4.14 8.87 -3.10
CA ALA A 291 5.54 9.15 -2.79
C ALA A 291 6.47 9.08 -4.03
N GLY A 292 5.94 8.85 -5.21
CA GLY A 292 6.71 8.72 -6.45
C GLY A 292 7.35 7.36 -6.67
N LEU A 293 6.78 6.32 -6.05
CA LEU A 293 7.23 4.94 -6.18
C LEU A 293 6.29 4.12 -7.08
N ARG A 294 6.83 3.12 -7.75
CA ARG A 294 6.06 2.11 -8.49
C ARG A 294 6.59 0.72 -8.17
N LEU A 295 5.77 -0.29 -8.40
CA LEU A 295 6.18 -1.68 -8.28
C LEU A 295 7.13 -2.04 -9.43
N ALA A 296 8.26 -2.66 -9.11
CA ALA A 296 9.23 -3.15 -10.08
C ALA A 296 8.71 -4.41 -10.80
N ALA A 297 9.38 -4.84 -11.86
CA ALA A 297 8.99 -6.00 -12.67
C ALA A 297 8.97 -7.34 -11.89
N ASP A 298 9.64 -7.41 -10.73
CA ASP A 298 9.61 -8.57 -9.83
C ASP A 298 8.36 -8.64 -8.94
N GLU A 299 7.46 -7.67 -9.05
CA GLU A 299 6.21 -7.53 -8.30
C GLU A 299 6.40 -7.50 -6.77
N ARG A 300 7.60 -7.16 -6.27
CA ARG A 300 7.95 -7.13 -4.84
C ARG A 300 8.65 -5.87 -4.39
N ARG A 301 9.56 -5.33 -5.22
CA ARG A 301 10.35 -4.15 -4.89
C ARG A 301 9.70 -2.88 -5.39
N CYS A 302 9.97 -1.79 -4.66
CA CYS A 302 9.54 -0.45 -5.05
C CYS A 302 10.71 0.33 -5.65
N GLU A 303 10.46 0.94 -6.81
CA GLU A 303 11.43 1.78 -7.50
C GLU A 303 10.84 3.17 -7.80
N SER A 304 11.71 4.14 -8.01
CA SER A 304 11.28 5.50 -8.40
C SER A 304 10.61 5.46 -9.77
N ILE A 305 9.50 6.20 -9.91
CA ILE A 305 8.82 6.33 -11.20
C ILE A 305 9.76 7.03 -12.20
N PRO A 306 10.07 6.40 -13.34
CA PRO A 306 10.98 7.00 -14.35
C PRO A 306 10.43 8.28 -14.97
N VAL A 307 11.34 9.17 -15.31
CA VAL A 307 11.02 10.35 -16.11
C VAL A 307 10.82 9.91 -17.57
N CYS A 308 9.68 10.28 -18.13
CA CYS A 308 9.25 9.97 -19.49
C CYS A 308 9.67 11.09 -20.46
N VAL A 309 9.22 12.31 -20.17
CA VAL A 309 9.58 13.51 -20.94
C VAL A 309 10.06 14.58 -19.97
N GLU A 310 11.29 15.03 -20.16
CA GLU A 310 11.84 16.11 -19.34
C GLU A 310 11.22 17.45 -19.74
N LEU A 311 10.58 18.12 -18.78
CA LEU A 311 9.99 19.44 -18.96
C LEU A 311 10.95 20.51 -18.46
N ASN A 312 10.99 21.64 -19.19
CA ASN A 312 11.77 22.81 -18.76
C ASN A 312 10.98 23.62 -17.73
N ASP A 313 11.05 23.19 -16.48
CA ASP A 313 10.35 23.81 -15.36
C ASP A 313 11.19 24.91 -14.66
N TYR A 314 12.24 25.43 -15.32
CA TYR A 314 13.09 26.47 -14.77
C TYR A 314 12.29 27.74 -14.47
N LYS A 315 12.38 28.20 -13.22
CA LYS A 315 11.66 29.36 -12.66
C LYS A 315 12.58 30.55 -12.52
N HIS A 316 12.10 31.74 -12.92
CA HIS A 316 12.87 32.98 -12.79
C HIS A 316 12.51 33.71 -11.50
N PRO A 317 13.49 34.09 -10.64
CA PRO A 317 13.23 34.66 -9.32
C PRO A 317 12.53 36.04 -9.36
N GLU A 318 12.63 36.77 -10.45
CA GLU A 318 11.96 38.09 -10.60
C GLU A 318 10.55 38.02 -11.15
N MET A 319 10.08 36.83 -11.56
CA MET A 319 8.73 36.63 -12.07
C MET A 319 7.84 36.03 -11.02
N LEU A 320 6.90 36.80 -10.51
CA LEU A 320 5.96 36.37 -9.50
C LEU A 320 4.79 35.60 -10.16
N PHE A 321 4.50 34.41 -9.66
CA PHE A 321 3.35 33.61 -10.05
C PHE A 321 2.11 34.02 -9.25
N LEU A 322 0.99 34.27 -9.93
CA LEU A 322 -0.24 34.81 -9.35
C LEU A 322 -1.21 33.73 -8.86
N GLY A 323 -1.20 32.53 -9.45
CA GLY A 323 -2.16 31.47 -9.22
C GLY A 323 -1.86 30.57 -8.01
N GLU A 324 -0.99 30.97 -7.07
CA GLU A 324 -0.57 30.06 -6.00
C GLU A 324 -1.65 29.83 -4.93
N GLN A 325 -2.50 30.80 -4.68
CA GLN A 325 -3.53 30.63 -3.65
C GLN A 325 -4.85 30.22 -4.28
N PHE A 326 -5.14 28.94 -4.27
CA PHE A 326 -6.38 28.40 -4.80
C PHE A 326 -7.67 29.05 -4.20
N ALA A 327 -7.60 29.54 -2.97
CA ALA A 327 -8.69 30.28 -2.34
C ALA A 327 -9.00 31.64 -2.98
N GLY A 328 -8.20 32.09 -3.98
CA GLY A 328 -8.33 33.44 -4.58
C GLY A 328 -7.91 34.55 -3.64
N LEU A 329 -7.07 34.23 -2.65
CA LEU A 329 -6.49 35.21 -1.72
C LEU A 329 -5.26 35.87 -2.37
N PRO A 330 -4.97 37.14 -2.01
CA PRO A 330 -3.85 37.85 -2.56
C PRO A 330 -2.50 37.17 -2.29
N VAL A 331 -1.62 37.25 -3.28
CA VAL A 331 -0.24 36.76 -3.16
C VAL A 331 0.65 37.76 -2.47
N ILE A 332 0.49 39.04 -2.76
CA ILE A 332 1.21 40.14 -2.12
C ILE A 332 0.23 41.20 -1.63
N TYR A 333 0.51 41.74 -0.48
CA TYR A 333 -0.15 42.89 0.11
C TYR A 333 0.86 44.00 0.34
N LEU A 334 0.57 45.20 -0.21
CA LEU A 334 1.41 46.39 -0.12
C LEU A 334 0.59 47.55 0.45
N ARG A 335 1.20 48.34 1.31
CA ARG A 335 0.59 49.54 1.88
C ARG A 335 1.43 50.77 1.58
N PHE A 336 0.76 51.83 1.09
CA PHE A 336 1.36 53.11 0.78
C PHE A 336 0.77 54.21 1.64
N ARG A 337 1.60 55.14 2.10
CA ARG A 337 1.23 56.38 2.75
C ARG A 337 1.96 57.51 2.04
N LEU A 338 1.22 58.22 1.18
CA LEU A 338 1.78 59.18 0.25
C LEU A 338 1.16 60.55 0.44
N PRO A 339 1.79 61.63 -0.09
CA PRO A 339 1.18 62.99 -0.11
C PRO A 339 -0.15 63.00 -0.81
N GLU A 340 -1.03 63.90 -0.43
CA GLU A 340 -2.38 64.13 -0.97
C GLU A 340 -2.39 64.35 -2.51
N SER A 341 -1.32 64.98 -3.02
CA SER A 341 -1.17 65.24 -4.46
C SER A 341 -0.90 64.02 -5.32
N THR A 342 -0.64 62.86 -4.70
CA THR A 342 -0.33 61.63 -5.40
C THR A 342 -1.56 61.09 -6.10
N LYS A 343 -1.47 60.79 -7.37
CA LYS A 343 -2.53 60.15 -8.18
C LYS A 343 -2.31 58.66 -8.25
N PHE A 344 -3.42 57.92 -8.43
CA PHE A 344 -3.34 56.46 -8.64
C PHE A 344 -2.58 56.18 -9.94
N ALA A 345 -1.59 55.31 -9.82
CA ALA A 345 -0.82 54.78 -10.94
C ALA A 345 -0.38 53.34 -10.66
N ALA A 346 -0.46 52.49 -11.69
CA ALA A 346 0.03 51.13 -11.65
C ALA A 346 0.60 50.77 -13.02
N GLU A 347 1.83 50.30 -13.04
CA GLU A 347 2.46 49.79 -14.27
C GLU A 347 3.21 48.50 -13.96
N PHE A 348 3.08 47.49 -14.79
CA PHE A 348 3.74 46.20 -14.66
C PHE A 348 3.71 45.41 -15.98
N ASP A 349 4.66 44.49 -16.15
CA ASP A 349 4.61 43.46 -17.17
C ASP A 349 3.77 42.27 -16.68
N PHE A 350 2.84 41.83 -17.53
CA PHE A 350 1.91 40.76 -17.25
C PHE A 350 1.86 39.74 -18.38
N ARG A 351 1.77 38.45 -18.02
CA ARG A 351 1.68 37.33 -18.96
C ARG A 351 0.74 36.26 -18.43
N THR A 352 -0.20 35.80 -19.25
CA THR A 352 -1.10 34.70 -18.92
C THR A 352 -1.66 33.99 -20.14
N PHE A 353 -2.17 32.77 -19.96
CA PHE A 353 -3.12 32.11 -20.85
C PHE A 353 -4.55 32.07 -20.27
N ASP A 354 -4.71 32.45 -19.01
CA ASP A 354 -5.97 32.42 -18.30
C ASP A 354 -6.94 33.47 -18.87
N PRO A 355 -8.18 33.09 -19.16
CA PRO A 355 -9.15 34.04 -19.71
C PRO A 355 -9.82 34.94 -18.65
N GLU A 356 -9.85 34.53 -17.37
CA GLU A 356 -10.55 35.27 -16.32
C GLU A 356 -9.79 35.25 -14.98
N GLY A 357 -9.76 36.39 -14.30
CA GLY A 357 -9.20 36.46 -12.95
C GLY A 357 -8.82 37.86 -12.52
N VAL A 358 -8.46 38.03 -11.25
CA VAL A 358 -8.08 39.32 -10.64
C VAL A 358 -6.57 39.49 -10.62
N VAL A 359 -6.06 40.50 -11.34
CA VAL A 359 -4.63 40.85 -11.34
C VAL A 359 -4.25 41.72 -10.17
N LEU A 360 -5.05 42.79 -9.93
CA LEU A 360 -4.76 43.80 -8.92
C LEU A 360 -6.04 44.31 -8.28
N TYR A 361 -6.05 44.41 -6.99
CA TYR A 361 -7.09 45.11 -6.21
C TYR A 361 -6.44 46.17 -5.32
N ALA A 362 -7.00 47.41 -5.30
CA ALA A 362 -6.50 48.47 -4.46
C ALA A 362 -7.67 49.09 -3.69
N GLU A 363 -7.46 49.48 -2.45
CA GLU A 363 -8.45 50.11 -1.59
C GLU A 363 -7.85 51.27 -0.80
N SER A 364 -8.74 52.26 -0.46
CA SER A 364 -8.38 53.32 0.44
C SER A 364 -9.11 53.18 1.79
N SER A 365 -8.65 53.90 2.81
CA SER A 365 -9.27 53.95 4.14
C SER A 365 -10.69 54.49 4.14
N GLN A 366 -11.13 55.15 3.05
CA GLN A 366 -12.48 55.74 2.90
C GLN A 366 -13.48 54.83 2.18
N GLY A 367 -13.12 53.57 1.96
CA GLY A 367 -13.99 52.59 1.29
C GLY A 367 -14.07 52.72 -0.23
N SER A 368 -13.26 53.58 -0.84
CA SER A 368 -13.06 53.60 -2.30
C SER A 368 -12.13 52.45 -2.69
N TRP A 369 -12.39 51.81 -3.81
CA TRP A 369 -11.60 50.71 -4.31
C TRP A 369 -11.51 50.68 -5.83
N PHE A 370 -10.47 50.01 -6.33
CA PHE A 370 -10.18 49.77 -7.75
C PHE A 370 -9.76 48.33 -7.95
N MET A 371 -10.32 47.68 -8.96
CA MET A 371 -9.95 46.31 -9.36
C MET A 371 -9.61 46.30 -10.86
N LEU A 372 -8.51 45.65 -11.17
CA LEU A 372 -8.07 45.29 -12.52
C LEU A 372 -8.05 43.79 -12.65
N GLY A 373 -8.78 43.24 -13.59
CA GLY A 373 -8.81 41.81 -13.86
C GLY A 373 -8.91 41.52 -15.36
N LEU A 374 -9.10 40.26 -15.66
CA LEU A 374 -9.41 39.76 -17.00
C LEU A 374 -10.80 39.15 -17.04
N ARG A 375 -11.49 39.36 -18.14
CA ARG A 375 -12.72 38.64 -18.50
C ARG A 375 -12.70 38.31 -19.97
N GLU A 376 -12.84 37.04 -20.32
CA GLU A 376 -12.74 36.55 -21.69
C GLU A 376 -11.39 36.97 -22.37
N GLY A 377 -10.31 36.97 -21.58
CA GLY A 377 -8.98 37.38 -22.02
C GLY A 377 -8.76 38.90 -22.17
N ARG A 378 -9.79 39.71 -21.97
CA ARG A 378 -9.72 41.19 -22.11
C ARG A 378 -9.63 41.86 -20.74
N ILE A 379 -8.98 43.02 -20.69
CA ILE A 379 -8.91 43.79 -19.45
C ILE A 379 -10.31 44.24 -19.02
N GLU A 380 -10.65 43.96 -17.75
CA GLU A 380 -11.82 44.51 -17.07
C GLU A 380 -11.35 45.39 -15.92
N VAL A 381 -11.92 46.60 -15.83
CA VAL A 381 -11.74 47.52 -14.71
C VAL A 381 -13.05 47.68 -14.00
N GLN A 382 -13.04 47.51 -12.67
CA GLN A 382 -14.13 47.87 -11.80
C GLN A 382 -13.60 48.83 -10.74
N PHE A 383 -14.35 49.88 -10.44
CA PHE A 383 -13.99 50.75 -9.33
C PHE A 383 -15.19 51.40 -8.69
N LYS A 384 -15.03 51.83 -7.47
CA LYS A 384 -15.97 52.63 -6.70
C LYS A 384 -15.21 53.72 -5.98
N ASN A 385 -15.59 54.97 -6.23
CA ASN A 385 -15.16 56.13 -5.45
C ASN A 385 -16.37 56.64 -4.64
N GLN A 386 -16.29 57.83 -4.04
CA GLN A 386 -17.37 58.38 -3.20
C GLN A 386 -18.67 58.60 -3.94
N HIS A 387 -18.63 58.91 -5.24
CA HIS A 387 -19.81 59.32 -6.04
C HIS A 387 -20.10 58.41 -7.23
N THR A 388 -19.16 57.59 -7.63
CA THR A 388 -19.28 56.81 -8.87
C THR A 388 -18.86 55.36 -8.65
N SER A 389 -19.61 54.44 -9.26
CA SER A 389 -19.21 53.05 -9.39
C SER A 389 -19.32 52.66 -10.89
N LYS A 390 -18.28 52.02 -11.43
CA LYS A 390 -18.23 51.64 -12.86
C LYS A 390 -17.58 50.29 -13.09
N VAL A 391 -18.06 49.65 -14.14
CA VAL A 391 -17.43 48.44 -14.73
C VAL A 391 -17.19 48.71 -16.19
N THR A 392 -16.03 48.46 -16.67
CA THR A 392 -15.67 48.64 -18.09
C THR A 392 -14.70 47.58 -18.53
N SER A 393 -14.97 46.91 -19.65
CA SER A 393 -14.06 45.95 -20.25
C SER A 393 -13.64 46.48 -21.65
N GLY A 394 -12.39 46.22 -22.05
CA GLY A 394 -11.92 46.71 -23.36
C GLY A 394 -10.55 46.19 -23.72
N GLY A 395 -10.12 46.58 -24.91
CA GLY A 395 -8.87 46.17 -25.51
C GLY A 395 -8.96 44.82 -26.25
N LYS A 396 -7.84 44.40 -26.80
CA LYS A 396 -7.68 43.05 -27.37
C LYS A 396 -7.52 42.01 -26.26
N ALA A 397 -7.78 40.75 -26.57
CA ALA A 397 -7.42 39.65 -25.69
C ALA A 397 -5.90 39.59 -25.51
N ILE A 398 -5.45 39.42 -24.26
CA ILE A 398 -4.04 39.37 -23.87
C ILE A 398 -3.68 38.05 -23.16
N ASN A 399 -4.56 37.06 -23.22
CA ASN A 399 -4.31 35.70 -22.72
C ASN A 399 -3.66 34.81 -23.77
N ASP A 400 -2.63 35.36 -24.41
CA ASP A 400 -1.86 34.75 -25.51
C ASP A 400 -0.50 34.17 -25.06
N GLY A 401 -0.20 34.25 -23.78
CA GLY A 401 1.07 33.77 -23.19
C GLY A 401 2.26 34.69 -23.44
N GLN A 402 2.03 35.89 -24.06
CA GLN A 402 3.06 36.88 -24.28
C GLN A 402 3.11 37.91 -23.15
N TRP A 403 4.24 38.57 -23.01
CA TRP A 403 4.40 39.65 -22.06
C TRP A 403 3.76 40.97 -22.61
N HIS A 404 2.82 41.50 -21.83
CA HIS A 404 2.18 42.77 -22.09
C HIS A 404 2.47 43.77 -20.98
N VAL A 405 2.90 44.98 -21.32
CA VAL A 405 3.00 46.07 -20.33
C VAL A 405 1.62 46.65 -20.11
N ILE A 406 1.12 46.59 -18.91
CA ILE A 406 -0.17 47.19 -18.53
C ILE A 406 0.13 48.43 -17.69
N SER A 407 -0.42 49.57 -18.11
CA SER A 407 -0.32 50.83 -17.35
C SER A 407 -1.72 51.39 -17.08
N VAL A 408 -1.97 51.76 -15.85
CA VAL A 408 -3.18 52.44 -15.38
C VAL A 408 -2.79 53.77 -14.77
N ASP A 409 -3.31 54.86 -15.33
CA ASP A 409 -3.02 56.22 -14.89
C ASP A 409 -4.31 56.98 -14.56
N GLU A 410 -4.40 57.53 -13.36
CA GLU A 410 -5.43 58.47 -13.00
C GLU A 410 -5.09 59.87 -13.55
N LEU A 411 -5.87 60.34 -14.48
CA LEU A 411 -5.80 61.69 -15.06
C LEU A 411 -6.70 62.65 -14.31
N LYS A 412 -6.86 63.87 -14.80
CA LYS A 412 -7.68 64.93 -14.14
C LYS A 412 -9.16 64.52 -14.01
N ASN A 413 -9.75 63.95 -15.06
CA ASN A 413 -11.17 63.61 -15.14
C ASN A 413 -11.40 62.20 -15.68
N SER A 414 -10.39 61.34 -15.74
CA SER A 414 -10.50 59.99 -16.27
C SER A 414 -9.42 59.04 -15.75
N ILE A 415 -9.69 57.78 -15.83
CA ILE A 415 -8.73 56.71 -15.61
C ILE A 415 -8.36 56.14 -17.01
N SER A 416 -7.08 56.24 -17.38
CA SER A 416 -6.56 55.73 -18.63
C SER A 416 -5.92 54.37 -18.42
N VAL A 417 -6.29 53.39 -19.23
CA VAL A 417 -5.65 52.06 -19.27
C VAL A 417 -4.98 51.85 -20.62
N LYS A 418 -3.72 51.45 -20.55
CA LYS A 418 -2.89 51.21 -21.75
C LYS A 418 -2.36 49.76 -21.73
N ILE A 419 -2.28 49.14 -22.89
CA ILE A 419 -1.60 47.87 -23.11
C ILE A 419 -0.45 48.13 -24.09
N SER A 420 0.80 47.83 -23.68
CA SER A 420 2.01 48.03 -24.51
C SER A 420 2.07 49.45 -25.11
N LYS A 421 1.76 50.46 -24.28
CA LYS A 421 1.72 51.89 -24.60
C LYS A 421 0.51 52.36 -25.45
N GLU A 422 -0.35 51.45 -25.93
CA GLU A 422 -1.59 51.82 -26.62
C GLU A 422 -2.72 52.03 -25.62
N ALA A 423 -3.40 53.17 -25.71
CA ALA A 423 -4.57 53.44 -24.85
C ALA A 423 -5.76 52.57 -25.30
N VAL A 424 -6.20 51.67 -24.45
CA VAL A 424 -7.31 50.75 -24.74
C VAL A 424 -8.62 51.15 -24.07
N MET A 425 -8.54 51.91 -22.96
CA MET A 425 -9.71 52.43 -22.24
C MET A 425 -9.43 53.83 -21.67
N SER A 426 -10.42 54.67 -21.74
CA SER A 426 -10.47 55.95 -21.02
C SER A 426 -11.80 56.05 -20.31
N ILE A 427 -11.80 55.88 -18.98
CA ILE A 427 -12.99 55.79 -18.17
C ILE A 427 -13.21 57.14 -17.49
N ASN A 428 -14.31 57.81 -17.81
CA ASN A 428 -14.62 59.09 -17.19
C ASN A 428 -14.77 58.95 -15.68
N SER A 429 -13.95 59.66 -14.91
CA SER A 429 -13.99 59.78 -13.47
C SER A 429 -13.75 61.23 -13.09
N PRO A 430 -14.84 62.02 -12.86
CA PRO A 430 -14.70 63.45 -12.61
C PRO A 430 -13.99 63.76 -11.29
N GLU A 431 -13.92 62.81 -10.41
CA GLU A 431 -13.26 62.92 -9.11
C GLU A 431 -12.12 61.93 -8.96
N SER A 432 -11.24 62.22 -8.02
CA SER A 432 -10.10 61.29 -7.70
C SER A 432 -10.62 59.94 -7.25
N LEU A 433 -9.91 58.90 -7.69
CA LEU A 433 -10.22 57.53 -7.33
C LEU A 433 -10.14 57.32 -5.84
N PHE A 434 -9.11 57.84 -5.21
CA PHE A 434 -8.90 57.77 -3.77
C PHE A 434 -8.78 59.16 -3.19
N THR A 435 -9.39 59.34 -2.01
CA THR A 435 -9.40 60.62 -1.26
C THR A 435 -8.40 60.53 -0.10
N SER A 436 -7.72 61.65 0.13
CA SER A 436 -6.78 61.79 1.24
C SER A 436 -7.48 62.04 2.56
N VAL A 437 -6.84 61.68 3.67
CA VAL A 437 -7.27 61.93 5.04
C VAL A 437 -6.11 62.62 5.75
N ASN A 438 -6.39 63.81 6.32
CA ASN A 438 -5.36 64.61 7.02
C ASN A 438 -4.10 64.89 6.18
N GLY A 439 -4.29 65.19 4.88
CA GLY A 439 -3.19 65.50 3.95
C GLY A 439 -2.33 64.32 3.54
N LYS A 440 -2.76 63.09 3.83
CA LYS A 440 -2.08 61.86 3.42
C LYS A 440 -3.06 60.91 2.71
N LEU A 441 -2.55 60.31 1.60
CA LEU A 441 -3.24 59.28 0.88
C LEU A 441 -2.75 57.92 1.41
N GLU A 442 -3.63 57.15 2.05
CA GLU A 442 -3.37 55.78 2.48
C GLU A 442 -4.07 54.82 1.51
N THR A 443 -3.30 53.96 0.88
CA THR A 443 -3.80 52.93 -0.04
C THR A 443 -3.18 51.58 0.25
N LYS A 444 -3.99 50.55 0.07
CA LYS A 444 -3.58 49.16 0.16
C LYS A 444 -3.72 48.52 -1.22
N PHE A 445 -2.71 47.80 -1.62
CA PHE A 445 -2.69 47.06 -2.88
C PHE A 445 -2.60 45.57 -2.59
N TYR A 446 -3.37 44.81 -3.30
CA TYR A 446 -3.42 43.37 -3.26
C TYR A 446 -3.16 42.84 -4.67
N ILE A 447 -2.09 42.08 -4.83
CA ILE A 447 -1.70 41.50 -6.11
C ILE A 447 -2.17 40.06 -6.14
N ALA A 448 -2.88 39.69 -7.17
CA ALA A 448 -3.62 38.45 -7.40
C ALA A 448 -4.66 38.14 -6.31
N GLY A 449 -5.90 38.02 -6.72
CA GLY A 449 -7.01 37.71 -5.82
C GLY A 449 -7.60 38.91 -5.07
N LEU A 450 -8.52 38.63 -4.19
CA LEU A 450 -9.29 39.63 -3.45
C LEU A 450 -9.11 39.44 -1.94
N PRO A 451 -8.95 40.53 -1.16
CA PRO A 451 -8.93 40.45 0.28
C PRO A 451 -10.34 40.10 0.79
N ASN A 452 -10.45 39.03 1.60
CA ASN A 452 -11.67 38.65 2.28
C ASN A 452 -12.91 38.67 1.37
N ARG A 453 -13.09 37.65 0.49
CA ARG A 453 -14.33 37.44 -0.30
C ARG A 453 -15.24 38.68 -0.33
N THR A 454 -14.75 39.73 -0.99
CA THR A 454 -15.44 41.03 -0.96
C THR A 454 -16.78 40.89 -1.66
N GLU A 455 -17.86 40.86 -0.91
CA GLU A 455 -19.27 40.93 -1.38
C GLU A 455 -19.58 42.25 -2.14
N ASN A 456 -18.59 43.14 -2.23
CA ASN A 456 -18.75 44.51 -2.69
C ASN A 456 -18.25 44.78 -4.14
N ILE A 457 -17.86 43.75 -4.88
CA ILE A 457 -17.50 43.91 -6.31
C ILE A 457 -18.81 44.15 -7.08
N ILE A 458 -18.77 45.08 -8.06
CA ILE A 458 -19.95 45.46 -8.84
C ILE A 458 -20.45 44.30 -9.70
N LYS A 459 -19.55 43.64 -10.40
CA LYS A 459 -19.80 42.45 -11.23
C LYS A 459 -18.94 41.30 -10.74
N PRO A 460 -19.52 40.18 -10.33
CA PRO A 460 -18.77 39.03 -9.87
C PRO A 460 -17.71 38.60 -10.91
N ILE A 461 -16.52 38.21 -10.42
CA ILE A 461 -15.41 37.72 -11.21
C ILE A 461 -14.72 36.59 -10.42
N ASN A 462 -14.20 35.59 -11.12
CA ASN A 462 -13.35 34.60 -10.46
C ASN A 462 -12.09 35.31 -9.91
N PRO A 463 -11.83 35.27 -8.60
CA PRO A 463 -10.64 35.93 -8.04
C PRO A 463 -9.33 35.22 -8.36
N ARG A 464 -9.40 33.96 -8.79
CA ARG A 464 -8.23 33.13 -9.12
C ARG A 464 -7.71 33.53 -10.47
N LEU A 465 -6.39 33.54 -10.64
CA LEU A 465 -5.73 33.89 -11.89
C LEU A 465 -4.40 33.14 -12.01
N ASP A 466 -4.25 32.32 -13.03
CA ASP A 466 -2.97 31.75 -13.39
C ASP A 466 -2.21 32.67 -14.35
N GLY A 467 -1.23 33.37 -13.84
CA GLY A 467 -0.44 34.31 -14.61
C GLY A 467 0.85 34.73 -13.90
N CYS A 468 1.60 35.56 -14.60
CA CYS A 468 2.90 36.05 -14.14
C CYS A 468 2.97 37.57 -14.19
N ILE A 469 3.57 38.16 -13.19
CA ILE A 469 3.84 39.61 -13.11
C ILE A 469 5.32 39.84 -12.80
N ARG A 470 5.87 40.89 -13.40
CA ARG A 470 7.23 41.37 -13.09
C ARG A 470 7.30 42.90 -13.31
N GLY A 471 8.37 43.51 -12.84
CA GLY A 471 8.71 44.90 -13.10
C GLY A 471 7.64 45.92 -12.67
N TRP A 472 6.91 45.64 -11.55
CA TRP A 472 5.82 46.51 -11.13
C TRP A 472 6.30 47.84 -10.55
N ASN A 473 5.61 48.92 -10.92
CA ASN A 473 5.72 50.25 -10.37
C ASN A 473 4.34 50.74 -9.95
N LEU A 474 4.08 50.75 -8.65
CA LEU A 474 2.79 51.14 -8.06
C LEU A 474 2.91 52.53 -7.44
N MET A 475 1.93 53.40 -7.71
CA MET A 475 1.87 54.76 -7.19
C MET A 475 3.10 55.62 -7.59
N ASN A 476 3.80 55.26 -8.69
CA ASN A 476 5.07 55.86 -9.12
C ASN A 476 6.19 55.82 -8.09
N GLN A 477 6.18 54.82 -7.19
CA GLN A 477 7.18 54.68 -6.12
C GLN A 477 8.29 53.68 -6.46
N GLY A 478 8.21 53.01 -7.60
CA GLY A 478 9.11 51.93 -7.95
C GLY A 478 9.04 50.76 -6.93
N ALA A 479 10.00 49.89 -6.97
CA ALA A 479 10.11 48.79 -6.02
C ALA A 479 10.51 49.26 -4.60
N SER A 480 11.14 50.40 -4.45
CA SER A 480 11.61 50.95 -3.18
C SER A 480 10.55 51.74 -2.39
N GLY A 481 9.43 52.07 -3.01
CA GLY A 481 8.34 52.83 -2.38
C GLY A 481 7.44 52.04 -1.43
N VAL A 482 7.59 50.73 -1.37
CA VAL A 482 6.80 49.84 -0.54
C VAL A 482 7.17 50.04 0.94
N LYS A 483 6.22 50.48 1.74
CA LYS A 483 6.42 50.76 3.18
C LYS A 483 6.20 49.50 4.04
N GLU A 484 5.44 48.55 3.59
CA GLU A 484 5.08 47.37 4.38
C GLU A 484 4.67 46.20 3.44
N VAL A 485 5.42 45.10 3.51
CA VAL A 485 5.08 43.84 2.87
C VAL A 485 4.63 42.89 3.96
N ILE A 486 3.34 42.53 3.99
CA ILE A 486 2.77 41.71 5.07
C ILE A 486 2.87 40.23 4.78
N GLN A 487 2.89 39.86 3.51
CA GLN A 487 2.97 38.46 3.10
C GLN A 487 3.76 38.29 1.80
N GLU A 488 4.99 37.79 1.93
CA GLU A 488 5.80 37.32 0.81
C GLU A 488 6.19 35.86 1.07
N LYS A 489 5.72 34.96 0.23
CA LYS A 489 6.16 33.56 0.28
C LYS A 489 7.21 33.33 -0.79
N LYS A 490 8.42 32.90 -0.39
CA LYS A 490 9.63 32.79 -1.23
C LYS A 490 9.57 31.75 -2.37
N SER A 491 8.54 30.94 -2.49
CA SER A 491 8.51 29.80 -3.44
C SER A 491 7.78 30.05 -4.76
N LYS A 492 7.40 31.30 -5.08
CA LYS A 492 6.37 31.63 -6.05
C LYS A 492 6.94 32.28 -7.29
N HIS A 493 7.63 31.49 -8.08
CA HIS A 493 8.20 31.98 -9.31
C HIS A 493 7.54 31.32 -10.52
N CYS A 494 7.45 32.08 -11.62
CA CYS A 494 6.94 31.58 -12.89
C CYS A 494 8.00 30.81 -13.66
N PHE A 495 7.54 29.86 -14.45
CA PHE A 495 8.37 29.29 -15.52
C PHE A 495 8.82 30.39 -16.50
N VAL A 496 10.06 30.29 -16.97
CA VAL A 496 10.59 31.23 -17.97
C VAL A 496 9.80 31.13 -19.27
N HIS A 497 9.57 29.92 -19.73
CA HIS A 497 8.77 29.62 -20.89
C HIS A 497 7.52 28.86 -20.52
N VAL A 498 6.41 29.16 -21.13
CA VAL A 498 5.11 28.52 -20.90
C VAL A 498 4.41 28.27 -22.21
N GLU A 499 3.67 27.17 -22.25
CA GLU A 499 2.75 26.80 -23.32
C GLU A 499 1.34 26.73 -22.74
N ARG A 500 0.32 26.73 -23.60
CA ARG A 500 -1.07 26.54 -23.15
C ARG A 500 -1.27 25.16 -22.60
N GLY A 501 -2.06 25.06 -21.52
CA GLY A 501 -2.42 23.82 -20.84
C GLY A 501 -2.07 23.81 -19.36
N SER A 502 -2.63 22.87 -18.63
CA SER A 502 -2.46 22.73 -17.19
C SER A 502 -1.27 21.84 -16.85
N PHE A 503 -0.46 22.27 -15.89
CA PHE A 503 0.71 21.53 -15.43
C PHE A 503 0.43 20.88 -14.08
N PHE A 504 0.72 19.60 -13.98
CA PHE A 504 0.71 18.79 -12.78
C PHE A 504 2.13 18.44 -12.39
N SER A 505 2.49 18.67 -11.13
CA SER A 505 3.85 18.46 -10.63
C SER A 505 4.10 17.05 -10.09
N GLY A 506 3.12 16.14 -10.16
CA GLY A 506 3.22 14.82 -9.53
C GLY A 506 3.00 14.83 -8.00
N ALA A 507 2.46 15.92 -7.44
CA ALA A 507 2.33 16.07 -5.99
C ALA A 507 0.88 16.32 -5.51
N GLY A 508 -0.11 16.14 -6.36
CA GLY A 508 -1.49 16.36 -5.95
C GLY A 508 -2.49 16.34 -7.11
N LEU A 509 -3.75 16.52 -6.76
CA LEU A 509 -4.91 16.37 -7.62
C LEU A 509 -5.83 17.60 -7.60
N ALA A 510 -6.79 17.61 -8.51
CA ALA A 510 -7.91 18.57 -8.53
C ALA A 510 -9.24 17.82 -8.44
N HIS A 511 -10.20 18.38 -7.70
CA HIS A 511 -11.53 17.85 -7.47
C HIS A 511 -12.60 18.73 -8.13
N PHE A 512 -13.48 18.10 -8.89
CA PHE A 512 -14.58 18.76 -9.60
C PHE A 512 -15.93 18.12 -9.22
N ASN A 513 -17.00 18.92 -9.33
CA ASN A 513 -18.35 18.43 -9.32
C ASN A 513 -18.88 18.44 -10.74
N VAL A 514 -18.99 17.27 -11.36
CA VAL A 514 -19.50 17.09 -12.73
C VAL A 514 -20.76 16.23 -12.66
N ASP A 515 -21.82 16.68 -13.32
CA ASP A 515 -23.04 15.86 -13.49
C ASP A 515 -22.92 15.07 -14.81
N TYR A 516 -22.92 13.75 -14.68
CA TYR A 516 -22.80 12.82 -15.81
C TYR A 516 -24.18 12.35 -16.34
N ARG A 517 -25.27 12.79 -15.72
CA ARG A 517 -26.61 12.32 -16.07
C ARG A 517 -27.22 13.22 -17.12
N ASP A 518 -27.74 12.62 -18.17
CA ASP A 518 -28.50 13.29 -19.23
C ASP A 518 -29.78 12.51 -19.51
N SER A 519 -30.95 13.21 -19.55
CA SER A 519 -32.28 12.78 -20.03
C SER A 519 -32.64 11.28 -19.76
N GLY A 520 -32.24 10.70 -18.61
CA GLY A 520 -32.59 9.34 -18.20
C GLY A 520 -31.50 8.29 -18.39
N SER A 521 -30.29 8.68 -18.79
CA SER A 521 -29.09 7.88 -18.85
C SER A 521 -27.91 8.65 -18.28
N TRP A 522 -26.73 8.04 -18.28
CA TRP A 522 -25.45 8.70 -17.98
C TRP A 522 -24.45 8.42 -19.09
N ASN A 523 -23.50 9.31 -19.26
CA ASN A 523 -22.39 9.18 -20.16
C ASN A 523 -21.13 9.83 -19.57
N VAL A 524 -19.98 9.19 -19.75
CA VAL A 524 -18.67 9.73 -19.44
C VAL A 524 -17.91 9.85 -20.75
N ASP A 525 -17.96 11.05 -21.37
CA ASP A 525 -17.19 11.39 -22.57
C ASP A 525 -15.98 12.24 -22.16
N LEU A 526 -14.78 11.64 -22.18
CA LEU A 526 -13.52 12.27 -21.81
C LEU A 526 -12.67 12.51 -23.05
N LYS A 527 -12.29 13.78 -23.27
CA LYS A 527 -11.27 14.15 -24.27
C LYS A 527 -10.10 14.77 -23.52
N MET A 528 -8.96 14.13 -23.56
CA MET A 528 -7.74 14.54 -22.87
C MET A 528 -6.64 14.78 -23.88
N ASN A 529 -5.94 15.90 -23.74
CA ASN A 529 -4.73 16.21 -24.52
C ASN A 529 -3.56 16.22 -23.55
N ILE A 530 -2.82 15.11 -23.49
CA ILE A 530 -1.81 14.84 -22.46
C ILE A 530 -0.39 14.87 -23.00
N ARG A 531 0.54 15.28 -22.16
CA ARG A 531 1.99 15.12 -22.32
C ARG A 531 2.58 14.70 -20.97
N PRO A 532 2.66 13.39 -20.70
CA PRO A 532 3.23 12.88 -19.46
C PRO A 532 4.72 13.23 -19.35
N SER A 533 5.15 13.64 -18.16
CA SER A 533 6.55 13.77 -17.77
C SER A 533 7.05 12.55 -17.01
N SER A 534 6.16 11.84 -16.33
CA SER A 534 6.43 10.55 -15.70
C SER A 534 5.73 9.41 -16.45
N SER A 535 6.31 8.23 -16.36
CA SER A 535 5.82 7.02 -17.03
C SER A 535 4.60 6.39 -16.35
N THR A 536 4.23 6.86 -15.15
CA THR A 536 3.11 6.33 -14.37
C THR A 536 2.36 7.48 -13.70
N GLY A 537 1.03 7.43 -13.73
CA GLY A 537 0.20 8.40 -13.03
C GLY A 537 -1.28 8.34 -13.41
N VAL A 538 -2.15 8.68 -12.47
CA VAL A 538 -3.60 8.73 -12.67
C VAL A 538 -3.99 10.01 -13.38
N LEU A 539 -4.67 9.89 -14.51
CA LEU A 539 -5.18 11.01 -15.29
C LEU A 539 -6.53 11.48 -14.77
N PHE A 540 -7.44 10.53 -14.56
CA PHE A 540 -8.83 10.78 -14.22
C PHE A 540 -9.37 9.67 -13.33
N ALA A 541 -10.19 10.01 -12.34
CA ALA A 541 -10.88 9.04 -11.50
C ALA A 541 -12.25 9.55 -11.06
N LEU A 542 -13.24 8.65 -11.07
CA LEU A 542 -14.51 8.82 -10.36
C LEU A 542 -14.41 8.13 -9.01
N VAL A 543 -14.96 8.76 -7.98
CA VAL A 543 -14.96 8.23 -6.61
C VAL A 543 -16.36 8.27 -6.05
N TYR A 544 -16.78 7.16 -5.45
CA TYR A 544 -18.04 7.00 -4.76
C TYR A 544 -17.86 6.11 -3.52
N ASN A 545 -18.25 6.59 -2.34
CA ASN A 545 -18.19 5.83 -1.07
C ASN A 545 -16.85 5.09 -0.86
N ASN A 546 -15.73 5.77 -1.03
CA ASN A 546 -14.36 5.24 -0.89
C ASN A 546 -14.02 4.10 -1.88
N THR A 547 -14.76 3.98 -2.97
CA THR A 547 -14.43 3.10 -4.09
C THR A 547 -14.12 3.93 -5.33
N ILE A 548 -13.45 3.31 -6.31
CA ILE A 548 -13.08 3.93 -7.59
C ILE A 548 -13.80 3.19 -8.70
N PRO A 549 -15.05 3.56 -9.01
CA PRO A 549 -15.83 2.87 -10.04
C PRO A 549 -15.23 2.99 -11.44
N LEU A 550 -14.53 4.09 -11.74
CA LEU A 550 -13.84 4.30 -13.02
C LEU A 550 -12.55 5.08 -12.78
N SER A 551 -11.44 4.61 -13.34
CA SER A 551 -10.21 5.41 -13.44
C SER A 551 -9.46 5.17 -14.75
N VAL A 552 -8.65 6.17 -15.12
CA VAL A 552 -7.77 6.15 -16.29
C VAL A 552 -6.37 6.53 -15.84
N ALA A 553 -5.39 5.71 -16.18
CA ALA A 553 -4.02 5.93 -15.79
C ALA A 553 -3.02 5.60 -16.90
N VAL A 554 -1.86 6.26 -16.84
CA VAL A 554 -0.67 5.88 -17.58
C VAL A 554 0.12 4.90 -16.75
N LEU A 555 0.59 3.82 -17.36
CA LEU A 555 1.40 2.78 -16.73
C LEU A 555 2.51 2.33 -17.68
N THR A 556 3.69 2.07 -17.14
CA THR A 556 4.77 1.41 -17.85
C THR A 556 5.10 0.10 -17.16
N LYS A 557 4.99 -1.02 -17.87
CA LYS A 557 5.32 -2.36 -17.37
C LYS A 557 6.78 -2.75 -17.59
N GLU A 558 7.39 -2.28 -18.69
CA GLU A 558 8.78 -2.55 -19.06
C GLU A 558 9.46 -1.25 -19.47
N GLU A 559 10.79 -1.25 -19.64
CA GLU A 559 11.60 -0.03 -19.76
C GLU A 559 11.23 0.92 -20.93
N GLU A 560 10.46 0.50 -21.96
CA GLU A 560 10.19 1.30 -23.14
C GLU A 560 8.70 1.48 -23.52
N ASP A 561 7.76 0.67 -22.99
CA ASP A 561 6.36 0.72 -23.44
C ASP A 561 5.41 1.26 -22.36
N ALA A 562 5.09 2.55 -22.44
CA ALA A 562 4.04 3.16 -21.64
C ALA A 562 2.67 2.90 -22.26
N ASN A 563 1.74 2.40 -21.44
CA ASN A 563 0.39 2.03 -21.82
C ASN A 563 -0.64 2.93 -21.13
N LEU A 564 -1.75 3.17 -21.80
CA LEU A 564 -2.91 3.80 -21.18
C LEU A 564 -3.91 2.72 -20.79
N GLN A 565 -4.32 2.71 -19.54
CA GLN A 565 -5.26 1.71 -19.01
C GLN A 565 -6.51 2.35 -18.42
N VAL A 566 -7.64 1.68 -18.64
CA VAL A 566 -8.93 2.00 -18.04
C VAL A 566 -9.28 0.92 -17.05
N PHE A 567 -9.63 1.33 -15.85
CA PHE A 567 -10.02 0.44 -14.76
C PHE A 567 -11.49 0.67 -14.38
N LEU A 568 -12.22 -0.41 -14.21
CA LEU A 568 -13.54 -0.44 -13.59
C LEU A 568 -13.43 -1.20 -12.26
N ASP A 569 -13.78 -0.55 -11.16
CA ASP A 569 -13.68 -1.08 -9.79
C ASP A 569 -12.33 -1.76 -9.49
N GLY A 570 -11.24 -1.12 -9.93
CA GLY A 570 -9.87 -1.60 -9.75
C GLY A 570 -9.40 -2.67 -10.75
N VAL A 571 -10.27 -3.17 -11.60
CA VAL A 571 -9.95 -4.18 -12.63
C VAL A 571 -9.64 -3.49 -13.96
N SER A 572 -8.51 -3.83 -14.59
CA SER A 572 -8.17 -3.33 -15.94
C SER A 572 -9.09 -3.94 -16.98
N VAL A 573 -9.90 -3.11 -17.64
CA VAL A 573 -10.88 -3.52 -18.66
C VAL A 573 -10.49 -3.15 -20.07
N ALA A 574 -9.61 -2.19 -20.23
CA ALA A 574 -9.12 -1.74 -21.51
C ALA A 574 -7.67 -1.24 -21.42
N THR A 575 -6.86 -1.63 -22.37
CA THR A 575 -5.47 -1.19 -22.49
C THR A 575 -5.19 -0.74 -23.91
N LEU A 576 -4.59 0.43 -24.06
CA LEU A 576 -4.00 0.88 -25.31
C LEU A 576 -2.48 0.75 -25.20
N ASP A 577 -1.95 -0.23 -25.91
CA ASP A 577 -0.52 -0.53 -26.00
C ASP A 577 0.14 0.27 -27.12
N SER A 578 1.47 0.32 -27.11
CA SER A 578 2.30 0.90 -28.16
C SER A 578 2.01 2.38 -28.44
N LEU A 579 1.60 3.14 -27.42
CA LEU A 579 1.44 4.58 -27.51
C LEU A 579 2.79 5.26 -27.31
N MET A 580 3.07 6.23 -28.16
CA MET A 580 4.24 7.12 -27.99
C MET A 580 3.99 8.13 -26.86
N LEU A 581 3.78 7.63 -25.62
CA LEU A 581 3.48 8.46 -24.46
C LEU A 581 4.69 9.25 -23.98
N CYS A 582 5.89 8.67 -24.10
CA CYS A 582 7.16 9.30 -23.73
C CYS A 582 7.78 10.13 -24.88
N TYR A 583 6.95 10.82 -25.64
CA TYR A 583 7.38 11.71 -26.74
C TYR A 583 7.07 13.17 -26.40
N PRO A 584 7.81 14.13 -27.00
CA PRO A 584 7.62 15.55 -26.76
C PRO A 584 6.26 16.09 -27.22
N ASP A 585 5.62 15.42 -28.16
CA ASP A 585 4.33 15.82 -28.69
C ASP A 585 3.18 15.44 -27.74
N ARG A 586 2.11 16.20 -27.80
CA ARG A 586 0.91 15.90 -27.01
C ARG A 586 0.10 14.78 -27.66
N LEU A 587 -0.39 13.87 -26.84
CA LEU A 587 -1.27 12.78 -27.24
C LEU A 587 -2.72 13.17 -26.94
N THR A 588 -3.60 13.04 -27.92
CA THR A 588 -5.04 13.19 -27.73
C THR A 588 -5.67 11.83 -27.44
N VAL A 589 -6.28 11.71 -26.27
CA VAL A 589 -7.02 10.51 -25.81
C VAL A 589 -8.49 10.85 -25.73
N HIS A 590 -9.32 9.96 -26.25
CA HIS A 590 -10.77 10.04 -26.14
C HIS A 590 -11.30 8.75 -25.56
N LEU A 591 -11.99 8.83 -24.42
CA LEU A 591 -12.69 7.73 -23.75
C LEU A 591 -14.17 8.04 -23.67
N ASN A 592 -14.99 7.14 -24.18
CA ASN A 592 -16.44 7.20 -24.05
C ASN A 592 -16.94 5.95 -23.32
N VAL A 593 -17.62 6.14 -22.20
CA VAL A 593 -18.19 5.04 -21.36
C VAL A 593 -19.68 5.29 -21.21
N THR A 594 -20.47 4.30 -21.65
CA THR A 594 -21.93 4.28 -21.55
C THR A 594 -22.35 3.07 -20.73
N PRO A 595 -23.63 2.93 -20.34
CA PRO A 595 -24.12 1.72 -19.68
C PRO A 595 -23.88 0.40 -20.42
N THR A 596 -23.63 0.45 -21.74
CA THR A 596 -23.59 -0.73 -22.61
C THR A 596 -22.27 -0.96 -23.32
N GLU A 597 -21.41 0.06 -23.41
CA GLU A 597 -20.13 -0.07 -24.11
C GLU A 597 -19.05 0.84 -23.54
N LEU A 598 -17.80 0.47 -23.80
CA LEU A 598 -16.63 1.25 -23.53
C LEU A 598 -15.81 1.39 -24.81
N GLN A 599 -15.52 2.62 -25.19
CA GLN A 599 -14.69 2.94 -26.35
C GLN A 599 -13.54 3.83 -25.93
N ILE A 600 -12.31 3.46 -26.29
CA ILE A 600 -11.12 4.28 -26.07
C ILE A 600 -10.35 4.46 -27.37
N SER A 601 -9.85 5.65 -27.61
CA SER A 601 -9.01 5.97 -28.77
C SER A 601 -7.88 6.91 -28.39
N ALA A 602 -6.76 6.77 -29.08
CA ALA A 602 -5.63 7.68 -28.96
C ALA A 602 -5.10 8.01 -30.36
N ASN A 603 -5.04 9.29 -30.73
CA ASN A 603 -4.72 9.80 -32.05
C ASN A 603 -5.56 9.12 -33.16
N SER A 604 -4.94 8.22 -33.96
CA SER A 604 -5.60 7.47 -35.02
C SER A 604 -5.98 6.03 -34.65
N SER A 605 -5.60 5.57 -33.46
CA SER A 605 -5.89 4.21 -32.98
C SER A 605 -7.19 4.23 -32.18
N THR A 606 -8.19 3.50 -32.64
CA THR A 606 -9.45 3.35 -31.90
C THR A 606 -9.63 1.88 -31.53
N VAL A 607 -9.86 1.61 -30.28
CA VAL A 607 -10.21 0.28 -29.76
C VAL A 607 -11.57 0.37 -29.09
N SER A 608 -12.53 -0.37 -29.61
CA SER A 608 -13.86 -0.51 -29.01
C SER A 608 -13.91 -1.86 -28.33
N TYR A 609 -14.21 -1.88 -27.04
CA TYR A 609 -14.45 -3.10 -26.30
C TYR A 609 -15.95 -3.40 -26.30
N MET A 610 -16.33 -4.40 -27.09
CA MET A 610 -17.68 -4.95 -27.03
C MET A 610 -17.79 -5.87 -25.83
N THR A 611 -18.96 -5.92 -25.22
CA THR A 611 -19.23 -6.62 -23.97
C THR A 611 -18.80 -8.09 -24.00
N SER A 612 -17.72 -8.42 -23.28
CA SER A 612 -17.53 -9.76 -22.72
C SER A 612 -18.39 -9.87 -21.45
N ASP A 613 -18.71 -11.08 -21.00
CA ASP A 613 -19.51 -11.28 -19.78
C ASP A 613 -18.92 -10.53 -18.58
N ALA A 614 -17.57 -10.52 -18.43
CA ALA A 614 -16.87 -9.80 -17.39
C ALA A 614 -16.97 -8.26 -17.50
N LEU A 615 -16.88 -7.71 -18.72
CA LEU A 615 -17.05 -6.28 -18.95
C LEU A 615 -18.50 -5.85 -18.69
N GLN A 616 -19.47 -6.70 -19.06
CA GLN A 616 -20.88 -6.43 -18.80
C GLN A 616 -21.16 -6.35 -17.29
N GLU A 617 -20.63 -7.27 -16.50
CA GLU A 617 -20.78 -7.26 -15.04
C GLU A 617 -20.17 -5.97 -14.42
N ALA A 618 -18.99 -5.58 -14.87
CA ALA A 618 -18.33 -4.34 -14.43
C ALA A 618 -19.12 -3.09 -14.83
N LEU A 619 -19.69 -3.03 -16.06
CA LEU A 619 -20.54 -1.94 -16.51
C LEU A 619 -21.89 -1.89 -15.76
N GLU A 620 -22.46 -3.04 -15.39
CA GLU A 620 -23.66 -3.08 -14.55
C GLU A 620 -23.40 -2.52 -13.14
N LEU A 621 -22.22 -2.82 -12.56
CA LEU A 621 -21.80 -2.25 -11.28
C LEU A 621 -21.61 -0.74 -11.38
N LEU A 622 -20.90 -0.28 -12.42
CA LEU A 622 -20.73 1.13 -12.71
C LEU A 622 -22.09 1.82 -12.91
N ASN A 623 -23.01 1.22 -13.67
CA ASN A 623 -24.34 1.75 -13.89
C ASN A 623 -25.13 1.99 -12.58
N ARG A 624 -25.03 1.07 -11.62
CA ARG A 624 -25.64 1.26 -10.29
C ARG A 624 -25.02 2.44 -9.54
N THR A 625 -23.70 2.60 -9.64
CA THR A 625 -22.97 3.68 -8.99
C THR A 625 -23.31 5.04 -9.59
N MET A 626 -23.41 5.14 -10.92
CA MET A 626 -23.68 6.36 -11.65
C MET A 626 -25.12 6.91 -11.48
N GLN A 627 -26.01 6.13 -10.84
CA GLN A 627 -27.30 6.66 -10.39
C GLN A 627 -27.16 7.64 -9.21
N ASN A 628 -26.02 7.65 -8.55
CA ASN A 628 -25.70 8.52 -7.42
C ASN A 628 -24.76 9.65 -7.87
N PRO A 629 -24.67 10.76 -7.12
CA PRO A 629 -23.63 11.75 -7.39
C PRO A 629 -22.24 11.16 -7.11
N VAL A 630 -21.37 11.26 -8.10
CA VAL A 630 -19.98 10.81 -8.01
C VAL A 630 -19.04 12.02 -7.98
N ASN A 631 -17.93 11.89 -7.27
CA ASN A 631 -16.88 12.91 -7.25
C ASN A 631 -15.88 12.67 -8.37
N THR A 632 -15.48 13.74 -9.04
CA THR A 632 -14.54 13.69 -10.16
C THR A 632 -13.16 14.21 -9.72
N TYR A 633 -12.15 13.39 -9.87
CA TYR A 633 -10.76 13.73 -9.57
C TYR A 633 -9.90 13.68 -10.83
N VAL A 634 -8.99 14.65 -10.97
CA VAL A 634 -8.06 14.76 -12.09
C VAL A 634 -6.64 14.86 -11.57
N GLY A 635 -5.74 14.07 -12.14
CA GLY A 635 -4.32 14.05 -11.80
C GLY A 635 -3.96 13.18 -10.60
N GLY A 636 -4.91 12.43 -10.03
CA GLY A 636 -4.65 11.57 -8.87
C GLY A 636 -5.92 11.04 -8.23
N ILE A 637 -5.72 10.26 -7.18
CA ILE A 637 -6.77 9.68 -6.32
C ILE A 637 -6.62 10.27 -4.91
N PRO A 638 -7.71 10.63 -4.22
CA PRO A 638 -7.65 11.22 -2.89
C PRO A 638 -7.06 10.26 -1.84
N ASP A 639 -6.47 10.85 -0.77
CA ASP A 639 -5.70 10.11 0.24
C ASP A 639 -6.54 9.20 1.15
N ASP A 640 -7.83 9.45 1.25
CA ASP A 640 -8.79 8.68 2.04
C ASP A 640 -9.13 7.30 1.44
N ILE A 641 -8.73 7.04 0.19
CA ILE A 641 -8.92 5.75 -0.45
C ILE A 641 -7.72 4.85 -0.15
N PRO A 642 -7.96 3.62 0.39
CA PRO A 642 -6.90 2.67 0.68
C PRO A 642 -6.10 2.28 -0.56
N LEU A 643 -4.77 2.32 -0.47
CA LEU A 643 -3.87 2.00 -1.59
C LEU A 643 -4.05 0.58 -2.17
N PRO A 644 -4.35 -0.47 -1.38
CA PRO A 644 -4.60 -1.81 -1.93
C PRO A 644 -5.79 -1.88 -2.89
N LEU A 645 -6.71 -0.91 -2.82
CA LEU A 645 -7.87 -0.83 -3.74
C LEU A 645 -7.56 -0.06 -5.02
N THR A 646 -6.37 0.52 -5.14
CA THR A 646 -5.97 1.34 -6.28
C THR A 646 -4.88 0.67 -7.09
N PRO A 647 -5.14 0.25 -8.34
CA PRO A 647 -4.10 -0.33 -9.20
C PRO A 647 -2.94 0.64 -9.48
N VAL A 648 -3.24 1.94 -9.52
CA VAL A 648 -2.27 3.03 -9.68
C VAL A 648 -2.61 4.12 -8.68
N SER A 649 -1.69 4.46 -7.80
CA SER A 649 -1.84 5.51 -6.81
C SER A 649 -1.01 6.76 -7.10
N ALA A 650 -0.11 6.71 -8.09
CA ALA A 650 0.77 7.80 -8.46
C ALA A 650 0.00 9.02 -8.97
N PHE A 651 0.36 10.21 -8.48
CA PHE A 651 -0.13 11.46 -9.05
C PHE A 651 0.43 11.67 -10.45
N TYR A 652 -0.39 12.18 -11.35
CA TYR A 652 0.04 12.55 -12.69
C TYR A 652 1.10 13.65 -12.64
N HIS A 653 2.18 13.46 -13.37
CA HIS A 653 3.20 14.48 -13.62
C HIS A 653 3.27 14.77 -15.11
N GLY A 654 3.03 16.02 -15.51
CA GLY A 654 3.04 16.42 -16.90
C GLY A 654 2.04 17.53 -17.20
N CYS A 655 1.78 17.74 -18.48
CA CYS A 655 0.79 18.71 -18.95
C CYS A 655 -0.47 18.00 -19.46
N MET A 656 -1.63 18.58 -19.16
CA MET A 656 -2.92 18.02 -19.56
C MET A 656 -3.95 19.12 -19.78
N ASP A 657 -4.77 18.96 -20.83
CA ASP A 657 -6.05 19.63 -21.00
C ASP A 657 -7.14 18.55 -21.01
N ILE A 658 -8.25 18.78 -20.34
CA ILE A 658 -9.32 17.81 -20.22
C ILE A 658 -10.69 18.44 -20.49
N THR A 659 -11.50 17.73 -21.25
CA THR A 659 -12.90 18.05 -21.55
C THR A 659 -13.74 16.86 -21.11
N VAL A 660 -14.79 17.11 -20.35
CA VAL A 660 -15.73 16.11 -19.85
C VAL A 660 -17.13 16.48 -20.35
N ASN A 661 -17.77 15.58 -21.07
CA ASN A 661 -19.12 15.80 -21.63
C ASN A 661 -19.22 17.15 -22.35
N ASP A 662 -18.27 17.41 -23.29
CA ASP A 662 -18.12 18.64 -24.07
C ASP A 662 -17.89 19.93 -23.24
N ARG A 663 -17.70 19.84 -21.93
CA ARG A 663 -17.29 20.94 -21.07
C ARG A 663 -15.80 20.85 -20.77
N GLN A 664 -15.03 21.86 -21.20
CA GLN A 664 -13.62 21.98 -20.79
C GLN A 664 -13.57 22.26 -19.29
N LEU A 665 -12.78 21.47 -18.55
CA LEU A 665 -12.55 21.69 -17.14
C LEU A 665 -11.48 22.77 -16.96
N ASP A 666 -11.87 23.87 -16.34
CA ASP A 666 -10.95 24.90 -15.86
C ASP A 666 -10.54 24.57 -14.43
N PHE A 667 -9.25 24.41 -14.19
CA PHE A 667 -8.73 24.07 -12.88
C PHE A 667 -8.86 25.22 -11.87
N ASP A 668 -9.09 26.43 -12.31
CA ASP A 668 -9.42 27.56 -11.43
C ASP A 668 -10.90 27.59 -11.02
N GLU A 669 -11.76 26.80 -11.67
CA GLU A 669 -13.14 26.55 -11.27
C GLU A 669 -13.31 25.28 -10.41
N ALA A 670 -12.24 24.50 -10.16
CA ALA A 670 -12.31 23.29 -9.35
C ALA A 670 -12.87 23.57 -7.94
N LEU A 671 -13.49 22.56 -7.30
CA LEU A 671 -13.91 22.64 -5.89
C LEU A 671 -12.70 22.71 -4.97
N SER A 672 -11.68 21.92 -5.26
CA SER A 672 -10.37 21.97 -4.61
C SER A 672 -9.27 21.61 -5.63
N LYS A 673 -8.09 22.17 -5.43
CA LYS A 673 -6.92 21.96 -6.27
C LYS A 673 -5.67 22.05 -5.41
N HIS A 674 -4.75 21.11 -5.61
CA HIS A 674 -3.44 21.21 -4.96
C HIS A 674 -2.66 22.43 -5.49
N ASN A 675 -1.97 23.15 -4.60
CA ASN A 675 -1.29 24.41 -4.96
C ASN A 675 -0.15 24.26 -5.99
N SER A 676 0.37 23.05 -6.20
CA SER A 676 1.40 22.78 -7.21
C SER A 676 0.86 22.69 -8.63
N ILE A 677 -0.45 22.50 -8.79
CA ILE A 677 -1.10 22.46 -10.10
C ILE A 677 -1.25 23.87 -10.64
N LYS A 678 -0.71 24.11 -11.83
CA LYS A 678 -0.83 25.38 -12.55
C LYS A 678 -1.87 25.23 -13.65
N SER A 679 -2.95 26.01 -13.57
CA SER A 679 -4.14 25.84 -14.40
C SER A 679 -3.91 26.15 -15.89
N HIS A 680 -3.10 27.17 -16.17
CA HIS A 680 -2.89 27.69 -17.53
C HIS A 680 -1.40 27.88 -17.87
N SER A 681 -0.49 27.21 -17.17
CA SER A 681 0.96 27.41 -17.31
C SER A 681 1.69 26.07 -17.42
N CYS A 682 1.73 25.50 -18.63
CA CYS A 682 2.50 24.30 -18.92
C CYS A 682 3.94 24.66 -19.33
N PRO A 683 5.00 24.08 -18.73
CA PRO A 683 6.37 24.27 -19.20
C PRO A 683 6.60 23.50 -20.52
N PRO A 684 7.43 24.02 -21.46
CA PRO A 684 7.79 23.31 -22.68
C PRO A 684 8.74 22.12 -22.38
N VAL A 685 8.91 21.26 -23.36
CA VAL A 685 9.90 20.16 -23.30
C VAL A 685 11.31 20.74 -23.27
N SER A 686 12.20 20.13 -22.48
CA SER A 686 13.61 20.48 -22.40
C SER A 686 14.31 20.32 -23.77
N GLN A 687 15.23 21.26 -24.12
CA GLN A 687 15.96 21.20 -25.40
C GLN A 687 16.86 19.95 -25.47
N THR A 688 17.41 19.49 -24.38
CA THR A 688 18.22 18.27 -24.31
C THR A 688 17.47 17.04 -24.81
N HIS A 689 16.18 16.99 -24.57
CA HIS A 689 15.34 15.86 -25.00
C HIS A 689 14.96 15.94 -26.49
N ARG A 690 14.86 17.14 -27.05
CA ARG A 690 14.59 17.35 -28.50
C ARG A 690 15.75 16.91 -29.37
N ASP A 691 16.97 17.13 -28.94
CA ASP A 691 18.18 16.81 -29.72
C ASP A 691 18.49 15.31 -29.78
N VAL A 692 18.07 14.54 -28.79
CA VAL A 692 18.26 13.08 -28.76
C VAL A 692 17.31 12.34 -29.69
N LEU A 693 16.15 12.92 -30.04
CA LEU A 693 15.14 12.28 -30.89
C LEU A 693 15.30 12.60 -32.39
N HIS A 694 16.24 13.47 -32.77
CA HIS A 694 16.51 13.86 -34.15
C HIS A 694 17.60 13.03 -34.84
N PHE A 695 17.98 11.86 -34.33
CA PHE A 695 18.80 10.93 -35.10
C PHE A 695 17.93 10.26 -36.17
N PRO A 696 18.27 10.41 -37.48
CA PRO A 696 17.55 9.72 -38.55
C PRO A 696 17.72 8.22 -38.34
N ARG A 697 16.63 7.49 -38.33
CA ARG A 697 16.66 6.04 -38.46
C ARG A 697 17.15 5.73 -39.88
N GLU A 698 18.38 5.19 -40.01
CA GLU A 698 18.83 4.50 -41.22
C GLU A 698 18.15 3.11 -41.31
#